data_5219cfbb52da05bd4ff373f36e0cb55d
#
_entry.id   5219cfbb52da05bd4ff373f36e0cb55d
#
_cell.length_a   1.000
_cell.length_b   1.000
_cell.length_c   1.000
_cell.angle_alpha   90.00
_cell.angle_beta   90.00
_cell.angle_gamma   90.00
#
_symmetry.space_group_name_H-M   'P 1'
#
loop_
_entity.id
_entity.type
_entity.pdbx_description
1 polymer ?
#
loop_
_entity_poly.entity_id
_entity_poly.type
_entity_poly.pdbx_seq_one_letter_code
_entity_poly.pdbx_strand_id
1 'polypeptide(L)'
;MKKKIVIIGALGYLGTELCRLYSGESHYHDIVGIDNRFVSERVNQLRNWNIRFFQGQILDKTFLKIHLKNTDIVHHLAGITDVAYIKNESSRELDDKIKKIAIEGTNNILETISNECKIIFPSTHVIFEGLKKKKENIDEKETPYPILAYSSSKMQNELDIKKSKKNYVILRLGSVYGYSGDSTRIGIMPNLFSKISSLNGTINLFSGGKQIKSLVSIQDVVRCLKFMTDNKKINNEIFNLTKENSSVKEVAEICKKINPKTKLKITEYEIPNLGYTLSNKKLLRTGFKFLYNLETSIEEMINKWSSKNSRENSEYIKKGEKEFIDERGKISNYELPEQINLVGYIESKKGTIRANHYHPVQEQKCILIKGQYISIYKDLLNDKSEKITHIVNKGDLIITKPNVAHAMVFTKDSIFLNLVRGEREHENYGITHTIRHLLVGEKEKKNLIDSYKFDCRCCGSQNLKRVLSLGFQPLANNLLKNKNSECEFYPLEMNLCKECYNCQLSVSVNPKKMFSNYLYLSSTSKLFREHFEKAADKYIEEFKLSPKKSYIIDVGSNDGIGLKPFKKLNFKKLLGIEPAKNLAKIANKAKIKTYNGFLDKNSLRKIKKNADLILASNVFAHSDDIKNMAKYMFKLLKKNGTIIIEVQYLLNTLQDLTFDNIYHEHCNYWSLTSLVTFFNKLDGKIFKAEKINTHGGSLRIYVKKNNKIKVEKSVKDLLKEEENFGIKDYKIYEEFSKKVYNIKDNVLKNISRIKENNNIVAYGSPAKATTALNFFGISSEIDFIVEDNKLKHGKFLPGVNIPIVGKDKISQKADCILVLAWNFFEDIKKNNKNLCKKFLNIKDLEKNQINKIFN
;
A
#
# COMPACT_ATOMS: atom_id res chain seq x y z
N MET A 1 5.93 -20.40 25.06
CA MET A 1 6.09 -21.13 23.78
C MET A 1 5.31 -20.43 22.68
N LYS A 2 5.88 -20.36 21.50
CA LYS A 2 5.21 -19.81 20.31
C LYS A 2 4.10 -20.76 19.86
N LYS A 3 2.83 -20.32 19.92
CA LYS A 3 1.70 -21.14 19.46
C LYS A 3 1.52 -21.04 17.95
N LYS A 4 1.12 -22.10 17.30
CA LYS A 4 0.66 -22.12 15.92
C LYS A 4 -0.86 -21.94 15.87
N ILE A 5 -1.33 -20.84 15.32
CA ILE A 5 -2.76 -20.50 15.18
C ILE A 5 -3.12 -20.49 13.70
N VAL A 6 -4.07 -21.32 13.31
CA VAL A 6 -4.52 -21.40 11.92
C VAL A 6 -5.92 -20.82 11.78
N ILE A 7 -6.09 -19.88 10.84
CA ILE A 7 -7.36 -19.24 10.49
C ILE A 7 -7.79 -19.77 9.12
N ILE A 8 -8.78 -20.64 9.09
CA ILE A 8 -9.35 -21.19 7.85
C ILE A 8 -10.53 -20.33 7.41
N GLY A 9 -10.51 -19.81 6.20
CA GLY A 9 -11.41 -18.76 5.74
C GLY A 9 -10.85 -17.35 6.02
N ALA A 10 -9.51 -17.21 5.97
CA ALA A 10 -8.78 -16.01 6.36
C ALA A 10 -9.11 -14.75 5.54
N LEU A 11 -9.55 -14.93 4.28
CA LEU A 11 -9.92 -13.82 3.39
C LEU A 11 -11.42 -13.50 3.40
N GLY A 12 -12.19 -14.17 4.28
CA GLY A 12 -13.61 -13.89 4.48
C GLY A 12 -13.86 -12.67 5.39
N TYR A 13 -15.14 -12.34 5.59
CA TYR A 13 -15.59 -11.22 6.41
C TYR A 13 -15.02 -11.27 7.84
N LEU A 14 -15.23 -12.37 8.56
CA LEU A 14 -14.66 -12.57 9.90
C LEU A 14 -13.16 -12.83 9.84
N GLY A 15 -12.69 -13.60 8.85
CA GLY A 15 -11.29 -13.99 8.74
C GLY A 15 -10.35 -12.81 8.56
N THR A 16 -10.72 -11.86 7.73
CA THR A 16 -9.92 -10.64 7.51
C THR A 16 -9.77 -9.82 8.80
N GLU A 17 -10.86 -9.61 9.53
CA GLU A 17 -10.83 -8.85 10.79
C GLU A 17 -10.09 -9.62 11.90
N LEU A 18 -10.25 -10.95 11.96
CA LEU A 18 -9.50 -11.77 12.91
C LEU A 18 -8.00 -11.74 12.61
N CYS A 19 -7.60 -11.83 11.34
CA CYS A 19 -6.20 -11.66 10.93
C CYS A 19 -5.67 -10.26 11.31
N ARG A 20 -6.48 -9.23 11.13
CA ARG A 20 -6.13 -7.85 11.55
C ARG A 20 -5.87 -7.79 13.07
N LEU A 21 -6.72 -8.42 13.86
CA LEU A 21 -6.55 -8.46 15.32
C LEU A 21 -5.27 -9.20 15.71
N TYR A 22 -4.98 -10.35 15.08
CA TYR A 22 -3.75 -11.12 15.33
C TYR A 22 -2.48 -10.48 14.79
N SER A 23 -2.56 -9.49 13.93
CA SER A 23 -1.38 -8.79 13.40
C SER A 23 -0.48 -8.22 14.52
N GLY A 24 -1.08 -7.77 15.62
CA GLY A 24 -0.35 -7.29 16.80
C GLY A 24 0.42 -8.38 17.56
N GLU A 25 0.15 -9.65 17.30
CA GLU A 25 0.75 -10.80 17.99
C GLU A 25 1.54 -11.73 17.06
N SER A 26 1.63 -11.40 15.79
CA SER A 26 2.31 -12.20 14.76
C SER A 26 3.82 -12.41 15.02
N HIS A 27 4.43 -11.63 15.91
CA HIS A 27 5.80 -11.85 16.37
C HIS A 27 5.90 -12.90 17.47
N TYR A 28 4.84 -13.05 18.29
CA TYR A 28 4.80 -13.98 19.43
C TYR A 28 4.24 -15.33 19.05
N HIS A 29 3.43 -15.40 17.98
CA HIS A 29 2.75 -16.60 17.53
C HIS A 29 3.03 -16.88 16.05
N ASP A 30 2.93 -18.13 15.65
CA ASP A 30 2.96 -18.54 14.24
C ASP A 30 1.54 -18.53 13.70
N ILE A 31 1.16 -17.46 13.00
CA ILE A 31 -0.20 -17.29 12.50
C ILE A 31 -0.26 -17.63 11.02
N VAL A 32 -1.18 -18.51 10.68
CA VAL A 32 -1.37 -19.03 9.33
C VAL A 32 -2.79 -18.76 8.88
N GLY A 33 -2.96 -18.09 7.75
CA GLY A 33 -4.22 -17.91 7.05
C GLY A 33 -4.37 -18.95 5.92
N ILE A 34 -5.52 -19.59 5.84
CA ILE A 34 -5.91 -20.49 4.73
C ILE A 34 -7.21 -20.00 4.12
N ASP A 35 -7.28 -19.91 2.80
CA ASP A 35 -8.52 -19.65 2.05
C ASP A 35 -8.44 -20.31 0.68
N ASN A 36 -9.57 -20.68 0.10
CA ASN A 36 -9.61 -21.25 -1.25
C ASN A 36 -9.47 -20.18 -2.33
N ARG A 37 -9.74 -18.92 -2.00
CA ARG A 37 -9.57 -17.76 -2.89
C ARG A 37 -8.17 -17.20 -2.75
N PHE A 38 -7.72 -16.54 -3.80
CA PHE A 38 -6.54 -15.68 -3.76
C PHE A 38 -6.98 -14.26 -4.14
N VAL A 39 -7.05 -13.39 -3.15
CA VAL A 39 -7.33 -11.96 -3.35
C VAL A 39 -6.04 -11.22 -3.06
N SER A 40 -5.35 -10.76 -4.10
CA SER A 40 -3.98 -10.25 -4.02
C SER A 40 -3.79 -9.18 -2.96
N GLU A 41 -4.71 -8.21 -2.89
CA GLU A 41 -4.65 -7.12 -1.90
C GLU A 41 -4.71 -7.64 -0.47
N ARG A 42 -5.65 -8.55 -0.19
CA ARG A 42 -5.80 -9.15 1.16
C ARG A 42 -4.63 -10.06 1.50
N VAL A 43 -4.13 -10.84 0.55
CA VAL A 43 -2.94 -11.67 0.76
C VAL A 43 -1.72 -10.81 1.05
N ASN A 44 -1.51 -9.72 0.31
CA ASN A 44 -0.45 -8.77 0.60
C ASN A 44 -0.62 -8.12 1.99
N GLN A 45 -1.85 -7.80 2.38
CA GLN A 45 -2.15 -7.29 3.71
C GLN A 45 -1.80 -8.31 4.81
N LEU A 46 -2.14 -9.60 4.64
CA LEU A 46 -1.74 -10.66 5.57
C LEU A 46 -0.22 -10.77 5.68
N ARG A 47 0.51 -10.70 4.56
CA ARG A 47 1.97 -10.71 4.54
C ARG A 47 2.58 -9.51 5.27
N ASN A 48 2.02 -8.32 5.06
CA ASN A 48 2.42 -7.10 5.79
C ASN A 48 2.19 -7.22 7.30
N TRP A 49 1.21 -8.03 7.71
CA TRP A 49 0.93 -8.35 9.11
C TRP A 49 1.77 -9.52 9.63
N ASN A 50 2.74 -10.00 8.85
CA ASN A 50 3.56 -11.17 9.18
C ASN A 50 2.72 -12.45 9.41
N ILE A 51 1.61 -12.59 8.69
CA ILE A 51 0.75 -13.77 8.67
C ILE A 51 1.04 -14.56 7.40
N ARG A 52 1.42 -15.83 7.56
CA ARG A 52 1.66 -16.72 6.43
C ARG A 52 0.33 -17.11 5.77
N PHE A 53 0.25 -17.03 4.46
CA PHE A 53 -0.96 -17.38 3.73
C PHE A 53 -0.72 -18.58 2.80
N PHE A 54 -1.66 -19.51 2.83
CA PHE A 54 -1.69 -20.67 1.92
C PHE A 54 -3.05 -20.75 1.24
N GLN A 55 -3.05 -20.81 -0.08
CA GLN A 55 -4.27 -21.03 -0.85
C GLN A 55 -4.56 -22.53 -0.91
N GLY A 56 -5.76 -22.94 -0.47
CA GLY A 56 -6.17 -24.34 -0.51
C GLY A 56 -7.61 -24.55 -0.05
N GLN A 57 -8.12 -25.73 -0.31
CA GLN A 57 -9.51 -26.10 -0.03
C GLN A 57 -9.60 -27.03 1.18
N ILE A 58 -10.64 -26.86 2.00
CA ILE A 58 -10.91 -27.75 3.16
C ILE A 58 -11.34 -29.16 2.74
N LEU A 59 -11.70 -29.37 1.48
CA LEU A 59 -11.96 -30.68 0.91
C LEU A 59 -10.66 -31.44 0.55
N ASP A 60 -9.52 -30.76 0.45
CA ASP A 60 -8.22 -31.40 0.20
C ASP A 60 -7.56 -31.84 1.52
N LYS A 61 -7.73 -33.09 1.86
CA LYS A 61 -7.23 -33.68 3.08
C LYS A 61 -5.70 -33.74 3.11
N THR A 62 -5.04 -33.88 1.96
CA THR A 62 -3.57 -33.88 1.85
C THR A 62 -3.02 -32.50 2.17
N PHE A 63 -3.62 -31.46 1.59
CA PHE A 63 -3.30 -30.08 1.90
C PHE A 63 -3.48 -29.77 3.39
N LEU A 64 -4.60 -30.18 3.99
CA LEU A 64 -4.86 -29.97 5.42
C LEU A 64 -3.82 -30.66 6.30
N LYS A 65 -3.43 -31.91 6.01
CA LYS A 65 -2.41 -32.65 6.77
C LYS A 65 -1.07 -31.91 6.81
N ILE A 66 -0.67 -31.26 5.73
CA ILE A 66 0.57 -30.48 5.66
C ILE A 66 0.46 -29.21 6.52
N HIS A 67 -0.62 -28.46 6.36
CA HIS A 67 -0.73 -27.13 6.93
C HIS A 67 -1.27 -27.09 8.36
N LEU A 68 -2.06 -28.08 8.78
CA LEU A 68 -2.58 -28.21 10.15
C LEU A 68 -1.67 -29.01 11.09
N LYS A 69 -0.55 -29.55 10.60
CA LYS A 69 0.42 -30.26 11.45
C LYS A 69 0.92 -29.36 12.57
N ASN A 70 0.93 -29.91 13.80
CA ASN A 70 1.37 -29.21 15.01
C ASN A 70 0.64 -27.85 15.24
N THR A 71 -0.65 -27.82 14.97
CA THR A 71 -1.47 -26.64 15.22
C THR A 71 -2.05 -26.69 16.63
N ASP A 72 -1.87 -25.60 17.39
CA ASP A 72 -2.43 -25.49 18.74
C ASP A 72 -3.89 -25.03 18.70
N ILE A 73 -4.25 -24.15 17.76
CA ILE A 73 -5.58 -23.54 17.66
C ILE A 73 -6.00 -23.41 16.22
N VAL A 74 -7.21 -23.84 15.90
CA VAL A 74 -7.87 -23.64 14.62
C VAL A 74 -9.10 -22.77 14.77
N HIS A 75 -9.13 -21.64 14.08
CA HIS A 75 -10.37 -20.88 13.82
C HIS A 75 -10.97 -21.40 12.51
N HIS A 76 -12.06 -22.14 12.61
CA HIS A 76 -12.73 -22.70 11.43
C HIS A 76 -13.83 -21.77 10.95
N LEU A 77 -13.46 -20.75 10.13
CA LEU A 77 -14.36 -19.73 9.60
C LEU A 77 -14.79 -20.02 8.15
N ALA A 78 -14.22 -21.04 7.51
CA ALA A 78 -14.55 -21.38 6.13
C ALA A 78 -15.94 -21.97 6.01
N GLY A 79 -16.64 -21.63 4.95
CA GLY A 79 -17.96 -22.13 4.61
C GLY A 79 -18.69 -21.19 3.66
N ILE A 80 -19.65 -21.71 2.91
CA ILE A 80 -20.56 -20.91 2.10
C ILE A 80 -21.69 -20.44 2.99
N THR A 81 -21.88 -19.14 3.09
CA THR A 81 -22.97 -18.54 3.85
C THR A 81 -23.98 -17.95 2.89
N ASP A 82 -25.04 -18.65 2.60
CA ASP A 82 -26.20 -18.15 1.86
C ASP A 82 -27.41 -18.15 2.77
N VAL A 83 -27.82 -16.98 3.20
CA VAL A 83 -29.02 -16.76 4.00
C VAL A 83 -29.92 -15.83 3.19
N ALA A 84 -30.75 -16.43 2.34
CA ALA A 84 -31.73 -15.67 1.58
C ALA A 84 -32.90 -15.27 2.46
N TYR A 85 -33.18 -13.98 2.52
CA TYR A 85 -34.34 -13.45 3.27
C TYR A 85 -35.66 -13.61 2.52
N ILE A 86 -35.63 -13.66 1.21
CA ILE A 86 -36.81 -13.87 0.35
C ILE A 86 -36.32 -14.82 -0.75
N LYS A 87 -36.50 -16.12 -0.52
CA LYS A 87 -36.22 -17.11 -1.56
C LYS A 87 -37.49 -17.61 -2.17
N ASN A 88 -37.64 -17.41 -3.43
CA ASN A 88 -38.45 -18.27 -4.28
C ASN A 88 -37.64 -19.42 -4.91
N GLU A 89 -36.29 -19.41 -4.89
CA GLU A 89 -35.49 -20.46 -5.51
C GLU A 89 -34.12 -20.62 -4.89
N SER A 90 -33.95 -21.65 -4.02
CA SER A 90 -32.65 -22.25 -3.82
C SER A 90 -32.40 -23.24 -4.96
N SER A 91 -31.30 -23.10 -5.69
CA SER A 91 -30.94 -24.17 -6.61
C SER A 91 -30.47 -25.36 -5.79
N ARG A 92 -30.99 -26.56 -6.08
CA ARG A 92 -30.57 -27.83 -5.44
C ARG A 92 -29.07 -28.01 -5.48
N GLU A 93 -28.46 -27.60 -6.57
CA GLU A 93 -27.01 -27.63 -6.78
C GLU A 93 -26.23 -26.77 -5.76
N LEU A 94 -26.72 -25.57 -5.44
CA LEU A 94 -26.11 -24.70 -4.44
C LEU A 94 -26.26 -25.28 -3.01
N ASP A 95 -27.42 -25.84 -2.70
CA ASP A 95 -27.68 -26.45 -1.40
C ASP A 95 -26.78 -27.69 -1.18
N ASP A 96 -26.58 -28.53 -2.21
CA ASP A 96 -25.68 -29.69 -2.17
C ASP A 96 -24.22 -29.25 -1.99
N LYS A 97 -23.83 -28.18 -2.69
CA LYS A 97 -22.47 -27.59 -2.54
C LYS A 97 -22.25 -27.03 -1.14
N ILE A 98 -23.24 -26.33 -0.57
CA ILE A 98 -23.19 -25.79 0.80
C ILE A 98 -22.99 -26.96 1.78
N LYS A 99 -23.83 -28.00 1.70
CA LYS A 99 -23.76 -29.18 2.57
C LYS A 99 -22.42 -29.89 2.44
N LYS A 100 -21.98 -30.16 1.22
CA LYS A 100 -20.70 -30.84 0.96
C LYS A 100 -19.52 -30.10 1.60
N ILE A 101 -19.35 -28.82 1.28
CA ILE A 101 -18.24 -28.02 1.80
C ILE A 101 -18.30 -27.90 3.32
N ALA A 102 -19.49 -27.70 3.89
CA ALA A 102 -19.63 -27.52 5.32
C ALA A 102 -19.34 -28.85 6.08
N ILE A 103 -19.94 -29.97 5.67
CA ILE A 103 -19.86 -31.23 6.41
C ILE A 103 -18.54 -31.95 6.14
N GLU A 104 -18.22 -32.24 4.88
CA GLU A 104 -16.97 -32.97 4.54
C GLU A 104 -15.74 -32.12 4.92
N GLY A 105 -15.78 -30.80 4.66
CA GLY A 105 -14.68 -29.90 5.00
C GLY A 105 -14.42 -29.82 6.50
N THR A 106 -15.47 -29.75 7.32
CA THR A 106 -15.33 -29.80 8.79
C THR A 106 -14.78 -31.13 9.27
N ASN A 107 -15.29 -32.26 8.74
CA ASN A 107 -14.80 -33.57 9.10
C ASN A 107 -13.33 -33.77 8.72
N ASN A 108 -12.88 -33.29 7.54
CA ASN A 108 -11.48 -33.35 7.15
C ASN A 108 -10.58 -32.57 8.12
N ILE A 109 -11.03 -31.40 8.60
CA ILE A 109 -10.30 -30.62 9.61
C ILE A 109 -10.20 -31.41 10.91
N LEU A 110 -11.34 -31.97 11.43
CA LEU A 110 -11.40 -32.72 12.67
C LEU A 110 -10.52 -33.96 12.65
N GLU A 111 -10.47 -34.68 11.54
CA GLU A 111 -9.61 -35.85 11.36
C GLU A 111 -8.11 -35.49 11.24
N THR A 112 -7.80 -34.25 10.88
CA THR A 112 -6.41 -33.85 10.63
C THR A 112 -5.74 -33.20 11.85
N ILE A 113 -6.49 -32.47 12.69
CA ILE A 113 -5.95 -31.81 13.88
C ILE A 113 -5.70 -32.82 15.02
N SER A 114 -4.71 -32.52 15.88
CA SER A 114 -4.44 -33.39 17.07
C SER A 114 -5.54 -33.22 18.13
N ASN A 115 -5.56 -34.14 19.13
CA ASN A 115 -6.53 -34.05 20.22
C ASN A 115 -6.29 -32.85 21.14
N GLU A 116 -5.08 -32.35 21.21
CA GLU A 116 -4.68 -31.17 21.98
C GLU A 116 -5.06 -29.88 21.30
N CYS A 117 -5.30 -29.94 19.99
CA CYS A 117 -5.67 -28.76 19.22
C CYS A 117 -7.07 -28.26 19.61
N LYS A 118 -7.19 -26.98 19.91
CA LYS A 118 -8.47 -26.34 20.20
C LYS A 118 -9.10 -25.81 18.93
N ILE A 119 -10.32 -26.26 18.61
CA ILE A 119 -11.11 -25.72 17.50
C ILE A 119 -12.09 -24.67 17.99
N ILE A 120 -12.08 -23.49 17.37
CA ILE A 120 -13.03 -22.41 17.63
C ILE A 120 -13.89 -22.26 16.39
N PHE A 121 -15.18 -22.54 16.55
CA PHE A 121 -16.13 -22.63 15.45
C PHE A 121 -17.26 -21.60 15.59
N PRO A 122 -17.37 -20.61 14.69
CA PRO A 122 -18.52 -19.76 14.61
C PRO A 122 -19.68 -20.49 13.93
N SER A 123 -20.68 -20.85 14.74
CA SER A 123 -21.99 -21.29 14.30
C SER A 123 -22.89 -20.09 14.07
N THR A 124 -24.19 -20.26 14.06
CA THR A 124 -25.13 -19.23 13.68
C THR A 124 -26.42 -19.27 14.51
N HIS A 125 -27.04 -18.11 14.74
CA HIS A 125 -28.40 -18.06 15.30
C HIS A 125 -29.46 -18.60 14.33
N VAL A 126 -29.15 -18.68 13.02
CA VAL A 126 -30.10 -19.10 11.98
C VAL A 126 -30.57 -20.56 12.18
N ILE A 127 -29.89 -21.35 13.03
CA ILE A 127 -30.37 -22.70 13.43
C ILE A 127 -31.74 -22.69 14.12
N PHE A 128 -32.27 -21.52 14.50
CA PHE A 128 -33.61 -21.33 15.10
C PHE A 128 -34.65 -20.76 14.13
N GLU A 129 -34.36 -20.69 12.84
CA GLU A 129 -35.26 -20.07 11.86
C GLU A 129 -36.59 -20.75 11.65
N GLY A 130 -36.69 -22.04 11.96
CA GLY A 130 -37.92 -22.80 11.88
C GLY A 130 -38.91 -22.57 13.01
N LEU A 131 -38.59 -21.72 13.98
CA LEU A 131 -39.52 -21.38 15.05
C LEU A 131 -40.74 -20.63 14.49
N LYS A 132 -41.94 -21.16 14.71
CA LYS A 132 -43.18 -20.62 14.18
C LYS A 132 -43.71 -19.40 14.96
N LYS A 133 -43.26 -19.17 16.19
CA LYS A 133 -43.70 -18.10 17.08
C LYS A 133 -42.48 -17.24 17.46
N LYS A 134 -42.72 -15.94 17.69
CA LYS A 134 -41.74 -15.03 18.28
C LYS A 134 -41.23 -15.61 19.60
N LYS A 135 -39.88 -15.75 19.75
CA LYS A 135 -39.25 -16.23 20.97
C LYS A 135 -38.10 -15.33 21.33
N GLU A 136 -38.05 -14.92 22.59
CA GLU A 136 -36.99 -14.03 23.06
C GLU A 136 -36.10 -14.69 24.10
N ASN A 137 -34.86 -14.22 24.17
CA ASN A 137 -33.81 -14.65 25.12
C ASN A 137 -33.51 -16.17 25.07
N ILE A 138 -33.47 -16.74 23.87
CA ILE A 138 -33.11 -18.16 23.65
C ILE A 138 -31.70 -18.42 24.21
N ASP A 139 -31.59 -19.38 25.13
CA ASP A 139 -30.29 -19.82 25.67
C ASP A 139 -29.67 -20.96 24.84
N GLU A 140 -28.49 -21.41 25.24
CA GLU A 140 -27.74 -22.45 24.52
C GLU A 140 -28.34 -23.84 24.63
N LYS A 141 -29.28 -24.07 25.55
CA LYS A 141 -29.94 -25.37 25.79
C LYS A 141 -31.18 -25.55 24.89
N GLU A 142 -31.66 -24.45 24.28
CA GLU A 142 -32.83 -24.51 23.39
C GLU A 142 -32.57 -25.42 22.21
N THR A 143 -33.57 -26.24 21.86
CA THR A 143 -33.50 -27.13 20.71
C THR A 143 -33.51 -26.38 19.40
N PRO A 144 -32.46 -26.50 18.55
CA PRO A 144 -32.47 -25.90 17.25
C PRO A 144 -33.51 -26.47 16.30
N TYR A 145 -34.01 -25.60 15.38
CA TYR A 145 -34.96 -26.02 14.34
C TYR A 145 -34.54 -25.43 12.99
N PRO A 146 -33.45 -25.94 12.37
CA PRO A 146 -32.95 -25.43 11.10
C PRO A 146 -33.80 -25.90 9.92
N ILE A 147 -33.99 -25.03 8.91
CA ILE A 147 -34.75 -25.31 7.68
C ILE A 147 -33.85 -25.23 6.44
N LEU A 148 -32.97 -24.21 6.38
CA LEU A 148 -32.10 -23.96 5.23
C LEU A 148 -30.90 -24.95 5.20
N ALA A 149 -30.36 -25.20 4.00
CA ALA A 149 -29.14 -25.99 3.84
C ALA A 149 -27.95 -25.44 4.66
N TYR A 150 -27.85 -24.13 4.77
CA TYR A 150 -26.83 -23.44 5.57
C TYR A 150 -26.97 -23.75 7.07
N SER A 151 -28.13 -23.51 7.64
CA SER A 151 -28.38 -23.70 9.07
C SER A 151 -28.35 -25.17 9.48
N SER A 152 -28.90 -26.07 8.65
CA SER A 152 -28.80 -27.52 8.85
C SER A 152 -27.36 -28.01 8.85
N SER A 153 -26.54 -27.52 7.92
CA SER A 153 -25.11 -27.87 7.86
C SER A 153 -24.34 -27.32 9.07
N LYS A 154 -24.63 -26.11 9.52
CA LYS A 154 -24.02 -25.57 10.75
C LYS A 154 -24.38 -26.36 11.98
N MET A 155 -25.64 -26.79 12.09
CA MET A 155 -26.11 -27.68 13.17
C MET A 155 -25.39 -29.03 13.12
N GLN A 156 -25.24 -29.62 11.92
CA GLN A 156 -24.49 -30.87 11.76
C GLN A 156 -23.04 -30.72 12.20
N ASN A 157 -22.39 -29.61 11.81
CA ASN A 157 -21.03 -29.31 12.24
C ASN A 157 -20.90 -29.19 13.78
N GLU A 158 -21.87 -28.54 14.46
CA GLU A 158 -21.90 -28.55 15.94
C GLU A 158 -21.91 -29.96 16.52
N LEU A 159 -22.70 -30.88 15.94
CA LEU A 159 -22.78 -32.26 16.36
C LEU A 159 -21.47 -33.04 16.10
N ASP A 160 -20.88 -32.86 14.92
CA ASP A 160 -19.64 -33.53 14.52
C ASP A 160 -18.46 -33.07 15.38
N ILE A 161 -18.37 -31.77 15.65
CA ILE A 161 -17.36 -31.22 16.56
C ILE A 161 -17.50 -31.77 17.96
N LYS A 162 -18.73 -31.84 18.50
CA LYS A 162 -18.96 -32.43 19.83
C LYS A 162 -18.56 -33.93 19.89
N LYS A 163 -18.88 -34.67 18.85
CA LYS A 163 -18.56 -36.12 18.76
C LYS A 163 -17.06 -36.40 18.57
N SER A 164 -16.30 -35.41 18.06
CA SER A 164 -14.88 -35.59 17.67
C SER A 164 -13.91 -35.78 18.84
N LYS A 165 -14.34 -35.60 20.08
CA LYS A 165 -13.51 -35.61 21.31
C LYS A 165 -12.35 -34.58 21.30
N LYS A 166 -12.36 -33.60 20.39
CA LYS A 166 -11.41 -32.50 20.35
C LYS A 166 -11.79 -31.42 21.36
N ASN A 167 -10.82 -30.59 21.76
CA ASN A 167 -11.13 -29.37 22.52
C ASN A 167 -11.83 -28.38 21.61
N TYR A 168 -12.99 -27.87 22.01
CA TYR A 168 -13.78 -26.96 21.16
C TYR A 168 -14.39 -25.80 21.92
N VAL A 169 -14.66 -24.73 21.19
CA VAL A 169 -15.61 -23.67 21.55
C VAL A 169 -16.48 -23.36 20.33
N ILE A 170 -17.77 -23.44 20.52
CA ILE A 170 -18.76 -23.11 19.50
C ILE A 170 -19.42 -21.79 19.87
N LEU A 171 -19.43 -20.84 18.92
CA LEU A 171 -20.05 -19.52 19.09
C LEU A 171 -21.24 -19.37 18.13
N ARG A 172 -22.48 -19.39 18.65
CA ARG A 172 -23.69 -19.13 17.87
C ARG A 172 -23.84 -17.63 17.70
N LEU A 173 -23.43 -17.13 16.52
CA LEU A 173 -23.41 -15.70 16.24
C LEU A 173 -24.80 -15.15 15.98
N GLY A 174 -25.12 -14.00 16.56
CA GLY A 174 -26.19 -13.13 16.07
C GLY A 174 -25.89 -12.60 14.67
N SER A 175 -26.72 -11.75 14.09
CA SER A 175 -26.44 -11.09 12.81
C SER A 175 -25.24 -10.16 12.99
N VAL A 176 -24.12 -10.48 12.32
CA VAL A 176 -22.85 -9.78 12.48
C VAL A 176 -22.82 -8.54 11.59
N TYR A 177 -22.70 -7.37 12.19
CA TYR A 177 -22.62 -6.10 11.46
C TYR A 177 -21.27 -5.42 11.65
N GLY A 178 -20.94 -4.48 10.74
CA GLY A 178 -19.74 -3.65 10.80
C GLY A 178 -18.95 -3.65 9.51
N TYR A 179 -18.07 -2.70 9.38
CA TYR A 179 -17.24 -2.52 8.20
C TYR A 179 -15.99 -3.40 8.22
N SER A 180 -15.67 -4.01 7.10
CA SER A 180 -14.44 -4.80 6.88
C SER A 180 -13.94 -4.65 5.44
N GLY A 181 -13.81 -3.43 4.95
CA GLY A 181 -13.36 -3.16 3.61
C GLY A 181 -14.20 -3.86 2.54
N ASP A 182 -13.51 -4.36 1.53
CA ASP A 182 -14.08 -5.15 0.43
C ASP A 182 -14.64 -6.52 0.86
N SER A 183 -14.28 -6.99 2.07
CA SER A 183 -14.83 -8.23 2.64
C SER A 183 -16.17 -8.03 3.34
N THR A 184 -16.65 -6.78 3.49
CA THR A 184 -17.91 -6.48 4.19
C THR A 184 -19.10 -7.17 3.53
N ARG A 185 -19.87 -7.94 4.31
CA ARG A 185 -21.12 -8.55 3.85
C ARG A 185 -22.25 -7.53 3.83
N ILE A 186 -22.44 -6.89 2.69
CA ILE A 186 -23.48 -5.85 2.51
C ILE A 186 -24.89 -6.41 2.72
N GLY A 187 -25.14 -7.66 2.36
CA GLY A 187 -26.47 -8.29 2.51
C GLY A 187 -26.97 -8.47 3.94
N ILE A 188 -26.16 -8.23 4.96
CA ILE A 188 -26.59 -8.23 6.35
C ILE A 188 -27.34 -6.92 6.64
N MET A 189 -28.51 -7.00 7.26
CA MET A 189 -29.46 -5.90 7.36
C MET A 189 -28.85 -4.58 7.87
N PRO A 190 -28.12 -4.49 8.99
CA PRO A 190 -27.52 -3.22 9.40
C PRO A 190 -26.48 -2.68 8.41
N ASN A 191 -25.72 -3.56 7.77
CA ASN A 191 -24.72 -3.17 6.74
C ASN A 191 -25.44 -2.64 5.49
N LEU A 192 -26.50 -3.33 5.04
CA LEU A 192 -27.30 -2.94 3.89
C LEU A 192 -27.95 -1.57 4.11
N PHE A 193 -28.55 -1.36 5.26
CA PHE A 193 -29.21 -0.11 5.60
C PHE A 193 -28.22 1.05 5.69
N SER A 194 -27.06 0.81 6.30
CA SER A 194 -25.97 1.79 6.34
C SER A 194 -25.47 2.14 4.93
N LYS A 195 -25.36 1.13 4.04
CA LYS A 195 -24.95 1.38 2.64
C LYS A 195 -26.00 2.19 1.87
N ILE A 196 -27.28 1.83 1.99
CA ILE A 196 -28.39 2.59 1.39
C ILE A 196 -28.40 4.02 1.92
N SER A 197 -28.25 4.19 3.22
CA SER A 197 -28.23 5.49 3.89
C SER A 197 -27.05 6.34 3.42
N SER A 198 -25.86 5.76 3.25
CA SER A 198 -24.68 6.47 2.74
C SER A 198 -24.88 7.07 1.34
N LEU A 199 -25.81 6.52 0.58
CA LEU A 199 -26.17 6.95 -0.77
C LEU A 199 -27.44 7.84 -0.80
N ASN A 200 -27.93 8.28 0.36
CA ASN A 200 -29.19 9.03 0.52
C ASN A 200 -30.41 8.26 -0.04
N GLY A 201 -30.36 6.93 0.01
CA GLY A 201 -31.36 6.04 -0.58
C GLY A 201 -32.61 5.84 0.28
N THR A 202 -33.50 4.94 -0.18
CA THR A 202 -34.73 4.56 0.50
C THR A 202 -34.60 3.18 1.11
N ILE A 203 -34.81 3.05 2.42
CA ILE A 203 -34.87 1.78 3.13
C ILE A 203 -36.33 1.30 3.13
N ASN A 204 -36.58 0.11 2.59
CA ASN A 204 -37.91 -0.51 2.58
C ASN A 204 -38.09 -1.36 3.83
N LEU A 205 -39.17 -1.12 4.56
CA LEU A 205 -39.53 -1.80 5.79
C LEU A 205 -40.71 -2.76 5.51
N PHE A 206 -40.41 -4.05 5.33
CA PHE A 206 -41.39 -5.10 5.14
C PHE A 206 -42.20 -5.29 6.43
N SER A 207 -43.53 -5.37 6.34
CA SER A 207 -44.47 -5.43 7.47
C SER A 207 -44.17 -4.36 8.55
N GLY A 208 -43.76 -3.17 8.11
CA GLY A 208 -43.44 -2.06 9.05
C GLY A 208 -42.14 -2.28 9.86
N GLY A 209 -41.32 -3.27 9.51
CA GLY A 209 -40.04 -3.52 10.18
C GLY A 209 -40.16 -4.13 11.59
N LYS A 210 -41.24 -4.82 11.90
CA LYS A 210 -41.53 -5.40 13.24
C LYS A 210 -40.64 -6.59 13.62
N GLN A 211 -39.94 -7.20 12.67
CA GLN A 211 -39.06 -8.35 12.92
C GLN A 211 -37.93 -8.00 13.87
N ILE A 212 -37.74 -8.81 14.92
CA ILE A 212 -36.63 -8.67 15.87
C ILE A 212 -35.40 -9.49 15.45
N LYS A 213 -34.23 -8.98 15.76
CA LYS A 213 -32.93 -9.60 15.45
C LYS A 213 -31.95 -9.47 16.61
N SER A 214 -31.19 -10.50 16.85
CA SER A 214 -30.00 -10.44 17.70
C SER A 214 -28.80 -9.98 16.87
N LEU A 215 -28.14 -8.95 17.32
CA LEU A 215 -27.09 -8.25 16.60
C LEU A 215 -25.77 -8.27 17.37
N VAL A 216 -24.66 -8.29 16.65
CA VAL A 216 -23.32 -8.19 17.24
C VAL A 216 -22.34 -7.54 16.25
N SER A 217 -21.49 -6.65 16.77
CA SER A 217 -20.44 -6.04 15.95
C SER A 217 -19.38 -7.07 15.53
N ILE A 218 -18.92 -7.00 14.28
CA ILE A 218 -17.80 -7.83 13.79
C ILE A 218 -16.55 -7.68 14.66
N GLN A 219 -16.30 -6.48 15.19
CA GLN A 219 -15.16 -6.23 16.07
C GLN A 219 -15.30 -7.02 17.38
N ASP A 220 -16.49 -7.07 17.97
CA ASP A 220 -16.73 -7.88 19.17
C ASP A 220 -16.70 -9.38 18.87
N VAL A 221 -17.11 -9.80 17.66
CA VAL A 221 -16.99 -11.21 17.25
C VAL A 221 -15.54 -11.65 17.21
N VAL A 222 -14.66 -10.91 16.52
CA VAL A 222 -13.24 -11.30 16.40
C VAL A 222 -12.51 -11.21 17.74
N ARG A 223 -12.89 -10.25 18.59
CA ARG A 223 -12.38 -10.17 19.98
C ARG A 223 -12.82 -11.38 20.81
N CYS A 224 -14.06 -11.82 20.65
CA CYS A 224 -14.54 -13.02 21.34
C CYS A 224 -13.81 -14.26 20.83
N LEU A 225 -13.62 -14.43 19.52
CA LEU A 225 -12.81 -15.51 18.95
C LEU A 225 -11.41 -15.54 19.56
N LYS A 226 -10.76 -14.37 19.66
CA LYS A 226 -9.45 -14.24 20.32
C LYS A 226 -9.51 -14.53 21.82
N PHE A 227 -10.51 -14.00 22.53
CA PHE A 227 -10.72 -14.26 23.95
C PHE A 227 -10.84 -15.75 24.26
N MET A 228 -11.53 -16.52 23.39
CA MET A 228 -11.63 -17.98 23.50
C MET A 228 -10.30 -18.68 23.22
N THR A 229 -9.43 -18.10 22.39
CA THR A 229 -8.05 -18.58 22.16
C THR A 229 -7.19 -18.42 23.39
N ASP A 230 -7.28 -17.27 24.04
CA ASP A 230 -6.40 -16.91 25.17
C ASP A 230 -6.84 -17.60 26.48
N ASN A 231 -8.13 -17.91 26.60
CA ASN A 231 -8.68 -18.55 27.79
C ASN A 231 -8.59 -20.06 27.74
N LYS A 232 -7.57 -20.61 28.39
CA LYS A 232 -7.32 -22.06 28.45
C LYS A 232 -8.38 -22.83 29.24
N LYS A 233 -9.13 -22.18 30.15
CA LYS A 233 -10.13 -22.83 31.00
C LYS A 233 -11.47 -23.06 30.29
N ILE A 234 -11.72 -22.35 29.20
CA ILE A 234 -12.98 -22.49 28.43
C ILE A 234 -12.77 -23.52 27.33
N ASN A 235 -13.29 -24.74 27.53
CA ASN A 235 -13.24 -25.83 26.57
C ASN A 235 -14.58 -26.59 26.60
N ASN A 236 -14.94 -27.19 25.47
CA ASN A 236 -16.12 -28.04 25.26
C ASN A 236 -17.44 -27.30 25.57
N GLU A 237 -17.50 -26.04 25.17
CA GLU A 237 -18.60 -25.16 25.48
C GLU A 237 -19.22 -24.55 24.23
N ILE A 238 -20.54 -24.23 24.37
CA ILE A 238 -21.28 -23.44 23.37
C ILE A 238 -21.71 -22.15 24.03
N PHE A 239 -21.58 -21.03 23.30
CA PHE A 239 -22.05 -19.73 23.72
C PHE A 239 -22.84 -19.03 22.62
N ASN A 240 -23.91 -18.36 22.99
CA ASN A 240 -24.57 -17.38 22.13
C ASN A 240 -23.75 -16.07 22.14
N LEU A 241 -23.32 -15.64 20.97
CA LEU A 241 -22.54 -14.41 20.79
C LEU A 241 -23.40 -13.34 20.13
N THR A 242 -24.09 -12.57 20.95
CA THR A 242 -24.90 -11.43 20.57
C THR A 242 -24.80 -10.34 21.63
N LYS A 243 -24.91 -9.07 21.25
CA LYS A 243 -24.89 -7.95 22.19
C LYS A 243 -26.25 -7.30 22.32
N GLU A 244 -26.87 -6.99 21.21
CA GLU A 244 -28.08 -6.16 21.13
C GLU A 244 -29.19 -6.92 20.45
N ASN A 245 -30.42 -6.66 20.92
CA ASN A 245 -31.63 -7.13 20.29
C ASN A 245 -32.39 -5.90 19.78
N SER A 246 -32.66 -5.82 18.49
CA SER A 246 -33.30 -4.67 17.87
C SER A 246 -34.27 -5.10 16.78
N SER A 247 -35.32 -4.31 16.58
CA SER A 247 -36.17 -4.48 15.42
C SER A 247 -35.56 -3.90 14.16
N VAL A 248 -35.99 -4.40 13.00
CA VAL A 248 -35.57 -3.87 11.70
C VAL A 248 -35.90 -2.37 11.59
N LYS A 249 -37.04 -1.94 12.16
CA LYS A 249 -37.44 -0.53 12.18
C LYS A 249 -36.47 0.34 12.98
N GLU A 250 -36.09 -0.08 14.20
CA GLU A 250 -35.13 0.68 15.04
C GLU A 250 -33.80 0.87 14.34
N VAL A 251 -33.28 -0.16 13.67
CA VAL A 251 -32.02 -0.05 12.88
C VAL A 251 -32.17 0.98 11.75
N ALA A 252 -33.29 0.98 11.06
CA ALA A 252 -33.55 1.96 10.00
C ALA A 252 -33.69 3.38 10.53
N GLU A 253 -34.31 3.56 11.71
CA GLU A 253 -34.43 4.85 12.39
C GLU A 253 -33.06 5.39 12.83
N ILE A 254 -32.15 4.53 13.33
CA ILE A 254 -30.77 4.91 13.61
C ILE A 254 -30.08 5.41 12.32
N CYS A 255 -30.21 4.70 11.20
CA CYS A 255 -29.66 5.13 9.93
C CYS A 255 -30.20 6.50 9.48
N LYS A 256 -31.52 6.73 9.64
CA LYS A 256 -32.17 8.01 9.32
C LYS A 256 -31.74 9.14 10.26
N LYS A 257 -31.55 8.85 11.55
CA LYS A 257 -31.03 9.81 12.54
C LYS A 257 -29.65 10.30 12.16
N ILE A 258 -28.76 9.38 11.75
CA ILE A 258 -27.36 9.69 11.35
C ILE A 258 -27.33 10.41 10.00
N ASN A 259 -28.12 9.93 9.03
CA ASN A 259 -28.27 10.62 7.74
C ASN A 259 -29.75 11.00 7.48
N PRO A 260 -30.17 12.24 7.81
CA PRO A 260 -31.54 12.70 7.63
C PRO A 260 -32.10 12.65 6.20
N LYS A 261 -31.24 12.55 5.20
CA LYS A 261 -31.61 12.40 3.77
C LYS A 261 -32.13 10.99 3.45
N THR A 262 -31.92 10.02 4.34
CA THR A 262 -32.44 8.66 4.20
C THR A 262 -33.96 8.63 4.28
N LYS A 263 -34.60 7.99 3.30
CA LYS A 263 -36.05 7.81 3.27
C LYS A 263 -36.41 6.42 3.81
N LEU A 264 -37.48 6.36 4.61
CA LEU A 264 -38.06 5.09 5.08
C LEU A 264 -39.39 4.88 4.38
N LYS A 265 -39.59 3.70 3.79
CA LYS A 265 -40.85 3.32 3.12
C LYS A 265 -41.36 2.02 3.70
N ILE A 266 -42.56 2.03 4.25
CA ILE A 266 -43.29 0.86 4.70
C ILE A 266 -43.89 0.15 3.49
N THR A 267 -43.72 -1.18 3.44
CA THR A 267 -44.30 -2.04 2.41
C THR A 267 -45.18 -3.10 3.06
N GLU A 268 -46.22 -3.51 2.37
CA GLU A 268 -47.20 -4.49 2.85
C GLU A 268 -46.80 -5.95 2.69
N TYR A 269 -45.56 -6.23 2.23
CA TYR A 269 -45.06 -7.59 2.10
C TYR A 269 -45.02 -8.27 3.45
N GLU A 270 -45.68 -9.44 3.55
CA GLU A 270 -45.62 -10.29 4.73
C GLU A 270 -44.23 -10.87 4.94
N ILE A 271 -43.84 -10.95 6.21
CA ILE A 271 -42.60 -11.63 6.62
C ILE A 271 -42.94 -13.00 7.22
N PRO A 272 -42.21 -14.06 6.83
CA PRO A 272 -42.52 -15.41 7.26
C PRO A 272 -42.28 -15.66 8.76
N ASN A 273 -41.53 -14.78 9.44
CA ASN A 273 -41.17 -14.95 10.85
C ASN A 273 -40.94 -13.58 11.51
N LEU A 274 -41.63 -13.36 12.67
CA LEU A 274 -41.47 -12.15 13.50
C LEU A 274 -40.09 -12.07 14.19
N GLY A 275 -39.29 -13.10 14.09
CA GLY A 275 -37.92 -13.15 14.61
C GLY A 275 -37.79 -13.78 15.99
N TYR A 276 -36.58 -13.91 16.43
CA TYR A 276 -36.22 -14.43 17.74
C TYR A 276 -34.96 -13.73 18.22
N THR A 277 -34.73 -13.79 19.54
CA THR A 277 -33.50 -13.20 20.12
C THR A 277 -32.78 -14.21 20.99
N LEU A 278 -31.47 -14.07 21.03
CA LEU A 278 -30.58 -14.92 21.82
C LEU A 278 -30.23 -14.25 23.15
N SER A 279 -30.03 -15.09 24.17
CA SER A 279 -29.45 -14.67 25.46
C SER A 279 -27.94 -14.81 25.44
N ASN A 280 -27.21 -13.78 25.84
CA ASN A 280 -25.77 -13.79 26.00
C ASN A 280 -25.29 -13.99 27.44
N LYS A 281 -26.18 -14.29 28.39
CA LYS A 281 -25.87 -14.38 29.81
C LYS A 281 -24.76 -15.36 30.13
N LYS A 282 -24.70 -16.49 29.43
CA LYS A 282 -23.66 -17.51 29.62
C LYS A 282 -22.29 -16.96 29.21
N LEU A 283 -22.20 -16.28 28.07
CA LEU A 283 -20.96 -15.65 27.59
C LEU A 283 -20.46 -14.59 28.57
N LEU A 284 -21.33 -13.70 29.06
CA LEU A 284 -20.94 -12.65 30.00
C LEU A 284 -20.37 -13.20 31.31
N ARG A 285 -20.83 -14.36 31.78
CA ARG A 285 -20.29 -15.04 32.98
C ARG A 285 -18.84 -15.49 32.81
N THR A 286 -18.30 -15.57 31.58
CA THR A 286 -16.88 -15.86 31.32
C THR A 286 -15.98 -14.67 31.56
N GLY A 287 -16.53 -13.48 31.80
CA GLY A 287 -15.80 -12.21 31.90
C GLY A 287 -15.63 -11.48 30.56
N PHE A 288 -16.17 -12.00 29.45
CA PHE A 288 -16.14 -11.32 28.19
C PHE A 288 -16.98 -10.03 28.25
N LYS A 289 -16.45 -8.93 27.73
CA LYS A 289 -17.12 -7.62 27.67
C LYS A 289 -17.27 -7.15 26.22
N PHE A 290 -18.49 -6.75 25.84
CA PHE A 290 -18.76 -6.12 24.55
C PHE A 290 -18.34 -4.65 24.56
N LEU A 291 -17.86 -4.13 23.42
CA LEU A 291 -17.33 -2.78 23.30
C LEU A 291 -18.07 -1.89 22.32
N TYR A 292 -18.45 -2.49 21.20
CA TYR A 292 -18.98 -1.77 20.06
C TYR A 292 -20.51 -1.77 20.13
N ASN A 293 -21.14 -0.62 19.93
CA ASN A 293 -22.59 -0.50 19.88
C ASN A 293 -23.07 -0.33 18.44
N LEU A 294 -24.35 -0.58 18.23
CA LEU A 294 -24.98 -0.56 16.91
C LEU A 294 -24.95 0.85 16.29
N GLU A 295 -25.28 1.88 17.04
CA GLU A 295 -25.39 3.25 16.54
C GLU A 295 -24.05 3.78 16.01
N THR A 296 -22.99 3.67 16.80
CA THR A 296 -21.64 4.11 16.38
C THR A 296 -21.08 3.30 15.22
N SER A 297 -21.39 2.01 15.14
CA SER A 297 -20.97 1.18 14.00
C SER A 297 -21.74 1.51 12.72
N ILE A 298 -23.02 1.87 12.82
CA ILE A 298 -23.81 2.35 11.67
C ILE A 298 -23.25 3.70 11.20
N GLU A 299 -22.97 4.62 12.14
CA GLU A 299 -22.35 5.90 11.81
C GLU A 299 -21.01 5.73 11.09
N GLU A 300 -20.16 4.86 11.60
CA GLU A 300 -18.90 4.50 10.96
C GLU A 300 -19.11 4.00 9.52
N MET A 301 -20.04 3.06 9.33
CA MET A 301 -20.33 2.49 8.01
C MET A 301 -20.87 3.55 7.04
N ILE A 302 -21.82 4.40 7.48
CA ILE A 302 -22.38 5.47 6.66
C ILE A 302 -21.28 6.45 6.25
N ASN A 303 -20.41 6.85 7.18
CA ASN A 303 -19.30 7.77 6.91
C ASN A 303 -18.27 7.18 5.96
N LYS A 304 -17.94 5.90 6.09
CA LYS A 304 -17.00 5.19 5.18
C LYS A 304 -17.54 5.06 3.76
N TRP A 305 -18.82 4.81 3.60
CA TRP A 305 -19.43 4.64 2.28
C TRP A 305 -19.95 5.93 1.67
N SER A 306 -20.16 6.97 2.44
CA SER A 306 -20.40 8.30 1.89
C SER A 306 -19.06 8.84 1.39
N SER A 307 -19.03 9.38 0.18
CA SER A 307 -17.85 10.01 -0.42
C SER A 307 -17.35 11.27 0.32
N LYS A 308 -17.85 11.53 1.53
CA LYS A 308 -17.43 12.63 2.38
C LYS A 308 -16.08 12.31 3.03
N ASN A 309 -15.08 12.97 2.50
CA ASN A 309 -13.81 13.33 3.16
C ASN A 309 -12.99 12.21 3.81
N SER A 310 -12.65 11.18 3.04
CA SER A 310 -11.62 10.21 3.42
C SER A 310 -10.23 10.81 3.68
N ARG A 311 -10.03 12.11 3.42
CA ARG A 311 -8.75 12.83 3.60
C ARG A 311 -8.66 13.66 4.87
N GLU A 312 -9.74 13.82 5.64
CA GLU A 312 -9.74 14.59 6.90
C GLU A 312 -9.26 13.77 8.10
N ASN A 313 -9.32 12.44 8.00
CA ASN A 313 -8.91 11.54 9.07
C ASN A 313 -7.44 11.17 8.91
N SER A 314 -6.58 11.86 9.65
CA SER A 314 -5.12 11.74 9.50
C SER A 314 -4.40 11.89 10.83
N GLU A 315 -3.12 11.60 10.79
CA GLU A 315 -2.17 12.06 11.78
C GLU A 315 -1.51 13.34 11.26
N TYR A 316 -1.36 14.35 12.10
CA TYR A 316 -0.73 15.60 11.70
C TYR A 316 0.13 16.18 12.82
N ILE A 317 1.14 16.97 12.41
CA ILE A 317 2.03 17.66 13.32
C ILE A 317 1.56 19.10 13.49
N LYS A 318 1.32 19.49 14.75
CA LYS A 318 1.05 20.87 15.15
C LYS A 318 2.35 21.46 15.71
N LYS A 319 2.80 22.56 15.11
CA LYS A 319 3.92 23.33 15.65
C LYS A 319 3.42 24.25 16.76
N GLY A 320 4.29 24.58 17.70
CA GLY A 320 3.95 25.56 18.72
C GLY A 320 3.55 26.89 18.08
N GLU A 321 2.41 27.41 18.48
CA GLU A 321 1.91 28.71 18.06
C GLU A 321 2.49 29.81 18.95
N LYS A 322 2.72 31.01 18.41
CA LYS A 322 3.25 32.17 19.13
C LYS A 322 4.53 31.83 19.91
N GLU A 323 5.60 31.49 19.16
CA GLU A 323 6.92 31.31 19.76
C GLU A 323 7.44 32.66 20.28
N PHE A 324 7.70 32.75 21.56
CA PHE A 324 8.42 33.86 22.17
C PHE A 324 9.88 33.44 22.39
N ILE A 325 10.82 34.19 21.83
CA ILE A 325 12.25 33.89 21.90
C ILE A 325 12.97 35.12 22.46
N ASP A 326 13.71 34.94 23.55
CA ASP A 326 14.60 35.95 24.14
C ASP A 326 15.94 35.31 24.58
N GLU A 327 16.80 36.08 25.26
CA GLU A 327 18.09 35.58 25.72
C GLU A 327 17.98 34.42 26.72
N ARG A 328 16.85 34.22 27.38
CA ARG A 328 16.59 33.10 28.29
C ARG A 328 16.16 31.82 27.60
N GLY A 329 15.72 31.91 26.33
CA GLY A 329 15.31 30.75 25.54
C GLY A 329 14.00 30.98 24.79
N LYS A 330 13.20 29.89 24.65
CA LYS A 330 12.00 29.85 23.81
C LYS A 330 10.80 29.35 24.60
N ILE A 331 9.67 30.03 24.42
CA ILE A 331 8.36 29.59 24.90
C ILE A 331 7.51 29.22 23.66
N SER A 332 6.98 28.00 23.65
CA SER A 332 6.05 27.53 22.60
C SER A 332 4.73 27.11 23.24
N ASN A 333 3.63 27.64 22.76
CA ASN A 333 2.29 27.31 23.23
C ASN A 333 1.57 26.37 22.23
N TYR A 334 0.82 25.43 22.76
CA TYR A 334 0.02 24.48 21.99
C TYR A 334 -1.42 24.57 22.42
N GLU A 335 -2.31 24.95 21.49
CA GLU A 335 -3.75 24.88 21.75
C GLU A 335 -4.25 23.47 21.59
N LEU A 336 -4.93 22.97 22.62
CA LEU A 336 -5.58 21.68 22.61
C LEU A 336 -7.11 21.88 22.60
N PRO A 337 -7.85 21.25 21.67
CA PRO A 337 -9.30 21.41 21.57
C PRO A 337 -10.06 20.74 22.72
N GLU A 338 -9.38 19.84 23.45
CA GLU A 338 -9.97 19.08 24.56
C GLU A 338 -9.17 19.28 25.84
N GLN A 339 -9.88 19.24 26.97
CA GLN A 339 -9.23 19.22 28.26
C GLN A 339 -8.48 17.91 28.47
N ILE A 340 -7.28 18.00 29.04
CA ILE A 340 -6.47 16.86 29.45
C ILE A 340 -6.47 16.77 30.97
N ASN A 341 -6.54 15.57 31.54
CA ASN A 341 -6.49 15.31 32.96
C ASN A 341 -5.43 14.29 33.36
N LEU A 342 -4.70 13.72 32.36
CA LEU A 342 -3.60 12.82 32.58
C LEU A 342 -2.45 13.14 31.62
N VAL A 343 -1.22 13.17 32.15
CA VAL A 343 0.01 13.30 31.35
C VAL A 343 0.86 12.06 31.56
N GLY A 344 1.07 11.28 30.51
CA GLY A 344 1.99 10.14 30.54
C GLY A 344 3.39 10.58 30.11
N TYR A 345 4.40 10.37 30.96
CA TYR A 345 5.82 10.54 30.61
C TYR A 345 6.37 9.22 30.09
N ILE A 346 6.90 9.23 28.88
CA ILE A 346 7.31 7.99 28.21
C ILE A 346 8.73 8.14 27.65
N GLU A 347 9.60 7.22 28.04
CA GLU A 347 10.95 7.07 27.49
C GLU A 347 10.99 5.94 26.44
N SER A 348 11.75 6.14 25.38
CA SER A 348 11.92 5.16 24.31
C SER A 348 13.35 5.16 23.80
N LYS A 349 13.94 3.99 23.71
CA LYS A 349 15.31 3.80 23.22
C LYS A 349 15.34 3.85 21.68
N LYS A 350 16.44 4.34 21.13
CA LYS A 350 16.73 4.24 19.70
C LYS A 350 16.55 2.80 19.21
N GLY A 351 15.94 2.64 18.03
CA GLY A 351 15.72 1.33 17.39
C GLY A 351 14.52 0.55 17.92
N THR A 352 13.71 1.14 18.83
CA THR A 352 12.46 0.50 19.29
C THR A 352 11.25 0.96 18.50
N ILE A 353 10.16 0.18 18.55
CA ILE A 353 8.84 0.54 18.04
C ILE A 353 7.87 0.66 19.20
N ARG A 354 7.02 1.70 19.16
CA ARG A 354 5.85 1.81 20.02
C ARG A 354 4.59 1.94 19.17
N ALA A 355 3.44 1.92 19.81
CA ALA A 355 2.12 1.92 19.23
C ALA A 355 1.85 0.63 18.42
N ASN A 356 1.81 0.63 17.08
CA ASN A 356 1.26 -0.45 16.28
C ASN A 356 -0.19 -0.78 16.69
N HIS A 357 -0.99 0.30 16.82
CA HIS A 357 -2.38 0.23 17.23
C HIS A 357 -3.17 1.42 16.67
N TYR A 358 -4.46 1.42 16.93
CA TYR A 358 -5.33 2.59 16.75
C TYR A 358 -6.26 2.76 17.94
N HIS A 359 -6.83 3.95 18.07
CA HIS A 359 -7.84 4.29 19.05
C HIS A 359 -9.19 4.43 18.34
N PRO A 360 -10.24 3.67 18.71
CA PRO A 360 -11.53 3.80 18.07
C PRO A 360 -12.23 5.13 18.34
N VAL A 361 -12.00 5.69 19.53
CA VAL A 361 -12.73 6.88 20.03
C VAL A 361 -11.80 8.03 20.34
N GLN A 362 -10.63 7.76 20.88
CA GLN A 362 -9.71 8.77 21.36
C GLN A 362 -8.88 9.42 20.25
N GLU A 363 -8.74 10.74 20.29
CA GLU A 363 -7.69 11.48 19.61
C GLU A 363 -6.42 11.44 20.47
N GLN A 364 -5.37 10.76 20.00
CA GLN A 364 -4.11 10.70 20.72
C GLN A 364 -3.26 11.94 20.44
N LYS A 365 -2.70 12.52 21.50
CA LYS A 365 -1.84 13.70 21.46
C LYS A 365 -0.53 13.41 22.15
N CYS A 366 0.58 13.55 21.43
CA CYS A 366 1.92 13.35 21.97
C CYS A 366 2.82 14.55 21.66
N ILE A 367 3.48 15.11 22.66
CA ILE A 367 4.50 16.14 22.45
C ILE A 367 5.90 15.55 22.67
N LEU A 368 6.80 15.67 21.69
CA LEU A 368 8.16 15.16 21.78
C LEU A 368 9.06 16.16 22.49
N ILE A 369 9.53 15.79 23.68
CA ILE A 369 10.40 16.64 24.54
C ILE A 369 11.87 16.48 24.15
N LYS A 370 12.30 15.27 23.80
CA LYS A 370 13.68 14.94 23.43
C LYS A 370 13.69 13.84 22.37
N GLY A 371 14.67 13.89 21.47
CA GLY A 371 14.92 12.85 20.51
C GLY A 371 14.24 13.08 19.14
N GLN A 372 13.95 11.99 18.45
CA GLN A 372 13.35 11.99 17.13
C GLN A 372 12.79 10.59 16.81
N TYR A 373 11.66 10.54 16.13
CA TYR A 373 11.12 9.29 15.60
C TYR A 373 10.42 9.49 14.25
N ILE A 374 10.26 8.40 13.54
CA ILE A 374 9.41 8.32 12.33
C ILE A 374 8.05 7.81 12.80
N SER A 375 7.00 8.60 12.63
CA SER A 375 5.63 8.15 12.77
C SER A 375 5.15 7.58 11.45
N ILE A 376 4.55 6.40 11.50
CA ILE A 376 3.92 5.75 10.35
C ILE A 376 2.43 5.64 10.68
N TYR A 377 1.58 6.14 9.81
CA TYR A 377 0.14 6.06 10.04
C TYR A 377 -0.64 5.63 8.80
N LYS A 378 -1.84 5.13 9.03
CA LYS A 378 -2.81 4.76 8.00
C LYS A 378 -4.22 5.04 8.51
N ASP A 379 -5.04 5.74 7.70
CA ASP A 379 -6.47 5.91 7.98
C ASP A 379 -7.21 4.58 7.74
N LEU A 380 -7.81 4.01 8.77
CA LEU A 380 -8.57 2.77 8.67
C LEU A 380 -10.02 2.98 8.21
N LEU A 381 -10.49 4.23 8.17
CA LEU A 381 -11.80 4.58 7.64
C LEU A 381 -11.79 4.70 6.11
N ASN A 382 -10.60 4.74 5.52
CA ASN A 382 -10.42 4.82 4.08
C ASN A 382 -9.60 3.62 3.60
N ASP A 383 -10.23 2.66 2.93
CA ASP A 383 -9.55 1.46 2.41
C ASP A 383 -8.47 1.80 1.38
N LYS A 384 -8.63 2.93 0.68
CA LYS A 384 -7.65 3.44 -0.29
C LYS A 384 -6.51 4.22 0.36
N SER A 385 -6.53 4.38 1.70
CA SER A 385 -5.47 5.08 2.43
C SER A 385 -4.16 4.30 2.35
N GLU A 386 -3.09 5.00 2.02
CA GLU A 386 -1.74 4.47 2.03
C GLU A 386 -1.09 4.64 3.41
N LYS A 387 -0.08 3.82 3.70
CA LYS A 387 0.81 4.10 4.83
C LYS A 387 1.61 5.37 4.53
N ILE A 388 1.58 6.31 5.46
CA ILE A 388 2.26 7.61 5.33
C ILE A 388 3.22 7.77 6.49
N THR A 389 4.36 8.45 6.26
CA THR A 389 5.34 8.72 7.31
C THR A 389 5.39 10.21 7.69
N HIS A 390 5.68 10.50 8.95
CA HIS A 390 6.05 11.81 9.45
C HIS A 390 7.37 11.75 10.22
N ILE A 391 8.21 12.74 10.06
CA ILE A 391 9.34 12.96 10.97
C ILE A 391 8.86 13.80 12.13
N VAL A 392 8.98 13.27 13.33
CA VAL A 392 8.62 13.98 14.56
C VAL A 392 9.90 14.38 15.28
N ASN A 393 10.08 15.68 15.47
CA ASN A 393 11.26 16.29 16.09
C ASN A 393 10.91 16.87 17.47
N LYS A 394 11.93 17.15 18.26
CA LYS A 394 11.78 17.86 19.53
C LYS A 394 10.90 19.11 19.37
N GLY A 395 9.89 19.25 20.20
CA GLY A 395 8.93 20.35 20.20
C GLY A 395 7.76 20.15 19.22
N ASP A 396 7.64 19.02 18.55
CA ASP A 396 6.46 18.70 17.74
C ASP A 396 5.36 18.10 18.63
N LEU A 397 4.15 18.61 18.49
CA LEU A 397 2.93 17.99 18.98
C LEU A 397 2.31 17.18 17.83
N ILE A 398 2.29 15.87 17.95
CA ILE A 398 1.63 14.98 17.00
C ILE A 398 0.23 14.66 17.50
N ILE A 399 -0.73 14.75 16.60
CA ILE A 399 -2.14 14.46 16.86
C ILE A 399 -2.58 13.36 15.90
N THR A 400 -2.98 12.23 16.47
CA THR A 400 -3.49 11.07 15.73
C THR A 400 -4.99 10.96 15.96
N LYS A 401 -5.77 11.08 14.90
CA LYS A 401 -7.24 11.02 14.95
C LYS A 401 -7.75 9.61 15.30
N PRO A 402 -9.00 9.48 15.81
CA PRO A 402 -9.64 8.18 15.98
C PRO A 402 -9.63 7.37 14.68
N ASN A 403 -9.51 6.04 14.81
CA ASN A 403 -9.42 5.10 13.69
C ASN A 403 -8.23 5.30 12.73
N VAL A 404 -7.23 6.08 13.12
CA VAL A 404 -5.95 6.15 12.44
C VAL A 404 -4.98 5.22 13.13
N ALA A 405 -4.60 4.13 12.45
CA ALA A 405 -3.55 3.25 12.94
C ALA A 405 -2.21 3.96 12.84
N HIS A 406 -1.38 3.83 13.89
CA HIS A 406 -0.07 4.48 13.93
C HIS A 406 1.00 3.61 14.60
N ALA A 407 2.25 3.85 14.20
CA ALA A 407 3.44 3.25 14.77
C ALA A 407 4.54 4.30 14.89
N MET A 408 5.36 4.22 15.95
CA MET A 408 6.43 5.15 16.26
C MET A 408 7.76 4.41 16.21
N VAL A 409 8.61 4.67 15.22
CA VAL A 409 9.96 4.08 15.07
C VAL A 409 11.00 5.07 15.54
N PHE A 410 11.63 4.80 16.66
CA PHE A 410 12.56 5.74 17.30
C PHE A 410 13.94 5.71 16.64
N THR A 411 14.38 6.85 16.10
CA THR A 411 15.70 7.03 15.46
C THR A 411 16.74 7.57 16.41
N LYS A 412 16.31 8.11 17.55
CA LYS A 412 17.14 8.58 18.67
C LYS A 412 16.48 8.20 19.97
N ASP A 413 17.25 8.13 21.06
CA ASP A 413 16.69 8.06 22.42
C ASP A 413 15.76 9.24 22.62
N SER A 414 14.53 8.96 23.00
CA SER A 414 13.44 9.92 22.95
C SER A 414 12.63 9.95 24.23
N ILE A 415 12.12 11.12 24.55
CA ILE A 415 11.19 11.37 25.67
C ILE A 415 9.99 12.12 25.09
N PHE A 416 8.80 11.62 25.35
CA PHE A 416 7.58 12.31 24.95
C PHE A 416 6.51 12.26 26.04
N LEU A 417 5.64 13.27 26.02
CA LEU A 417 4.46 13.33 26.86
C LEU A 417 3.25 12.90 26.05
N ASN A 418 2.51 11.93 26.58
CA ASN A 418 1.19 11.55 26.08
C ASN A 418 0.14 12.34 26.86
N LEU A 419 -0.64 13.16 26.15
CA LEU A 419 -1.65 14.06 26.72
C LEU A 419 -3.02 13.41 26.55
N VAL A 420 -3.62 12.98 27.66
CA VAL A 420 -4.79 12.12 27.67
C VAL A 420 -5.98 12.80 28.32
N ARG A 421 -7.17 12.60 27.73
CA ARG A 421 -8.44 12.86 28.39
C ARG A 421 -9.00 11.54 28.90
N GLY A 422 -9.32 11.46 30.19
CA GLY A 422 -9.82 10.25 30.84
C GLY A 422 -8.75 9.42 31.52
N GLU A 423 -9.10 8.25 32.01
CA GLU A 423 -8.19 7.31 32.64
C GLU A 423 -7.42 6.51 31.60
N ARG A 424 -6.17 6.17 31.90
CA ARG A 424 -5.33 5.36 31.02
C ARG A 424 -5.62 3.89 31.23
N GLU A 425 -6.74 3.42 30.68
CA GLU A 425 -7.11 2.02 30.70
C GLU A 425 -6.79 1.35 29.34
N HIS A 426 -5.67 0.65 29.27
CA HIS A 426 -5.31 -0.10 28.07
C HIS A 426 -6.10 -1.40 27.92
N GLU A 427 -6.66 -1.94 29.00
CA GLU A 427 -7.28 -3.26 29.04
C GLU A 427 -8.80 -3.25 29.19
N ASN A 428 -9.39 -2.19 29.69
CA ASN A 428 -10.82 -2.09 30.08
C ASN A 428 -11.66 -1.15 29.25
N TYR A 429 -11.29 -0.90 28.00
CA TYR A 429 -12.22 -0.35 27.02
C TYR A 429 -12.86 1.03 27.31
N GLY A 430 -12.15 1.85 28.09
CA GLY A 430 -12.48 3.26 28.27
C GLY A 430 -12.20 4.08 27.01
N ILE A 431 -12.32 5.39 27.09
CA ILE A 431 -12.03 6.35 26.00
C ILE A 431 -10.61 6.17 25.43
N THR A 432 -9.67 5.67 26.24
CA THR A 432 -8.27 5.44 25.85
C THR A 432 -7.99 4.05 25.27
N HIS A 433 -9.04 3.29 24.97
CA HIS A 433 -8.91 1.93 24.44
C HIS A 433 -8.04 1.89 23.17
N THR A 434 -7.14 0.91 23.13
CA THR A 434 -6.27 0.66 22.00
C THR A 434 -6.59 -0.69 21.36
N ILE A 435 -6.69 -0.72 20.05
CA ILE A 435 -6.81 -1.96 19.29
C ILE A 435 -5.50 -2.17 18.53
N ARG A 436 -4.83 -3.29 18.78
CA ARG A 436 -3.57 -3.64 18.11
C ARG A 436 -3.76 -3.72 16.61
N HIS A 437 -2.88 -3.06 15.87
CA HIS A 437 -2.85 -3.06 14.42
C HIS A 437 -1.41 -2.92 13.93
N LEU A 438 -0.84 -4.00 13.44
CA LEU A 438 0.56 -4.02 13.01
C LEU A 438 0.74 -3.24 11.70
N LEU A 439 1.32 -2.05 11.80
CA LEU A 439 1.75 -1.24 10.65
C LEU A 439 3.19 -1.51 10.26
N VAL A 440 4.06 -1.74 11.25
CA VAL A 440 5.50 -1.86 11.08
C VAL A 440 6.01 -3.07 11.83
N GLY A 441 6.56 -4.04 11.09
CA GLY A 441 7.27 -5.18 11.64
C GLY A 441 8.77 -4.90 11.83
N GLU A 442 9.50 -5.83 12.44
CA GLU A 442 10.94 -5.69 12.71
C GLU A 442 11.77 -5.47 11.44
N LYS A 443 11.44 -6.16 10.35
CA LYS A 443 12.14 -6.04 9.06
C LYS A 443 11.89 -4.65 8.43
N GLU A 444 10.64 -4.18 8.44
CA GLU A 444 10.29 -2.84 7.96
C GLU A 444 10.95 -1.75 8.82
N LYS A 445 10.98 -1.92 10.15
CA LYS A 445 11.69 -1.02 11.07
C LYS A 445 13.16 -0.86 10.68
N LYS A 446 13.85 -1.98 10.46
CA LYS A 446 15.26 -1.95 10.06
C LYS A 446 15.43 -1.22 8.73
N ASN A 447 14.59 -1.53 7.74
CA ASN A 447 14.62 -0.87 6.45
C ASN A 447 14.38 0.65 6.59
N LEU A 448 13.44 1.08 7.44
CA LEU A 448 13.16 2.50 7.69
C LEU A 448 14.37 3.20 8.33
N ILE A 449 14.93 2.65 9.40
CA ILE A 449 16.08 3.25 10.10
C ILE A 449 17.29 3.37 9.18
N ASP A 450 17.56 2.35 8.36
CA ASP A 450 18.73 2.30 7.48
C ASP A 450 18.56 3.17 6.22
N SER A 451 17.35 3.44 5.78
CA SER A 451 17.08 4.11 4.50
C SER A 451 16.53 5.53 4.61
N TYR A 452 15.89 5.91 5.72
CA TYR A 452 15.20 7.19 5.82
C TYR A 452 16.17 8.38 5.80
N LYS A 453 15.77 9.45 5.08
CA LYS A 453 16.55 10.69 4.93
C LYS A 453 15.88 11.87 5.62
N PHE A 454 16.56 12.41 6.59
CA PHE A 454 16.09 13.53 7.40
C PHE A 454 16.51 14.90 6.85
N ASP A 455 17.53 14.89 5.97
CA ASP A 455 18.14 16.10 5.44
C ASP A 455 18.01 16.16 3.91
N CYS A 456 17.97 17.37 3.38
CA CYS A 456 18.02 17.60 1.95
C CYS A 456 19.37 17.18 1.36
N ARG A 457 19.34 16.27 0.37
CA ARG A 457 20.55 15.81 -0.33
C ARG A 457 21.32 16.95 -1.01
N CYS A 458 20.59 17.98 -1.45
CA CYS A 458 21.15 19.15 -2.14
C CYS A 458 21.82 20.14 -1.17
N CYS A 459 21.13 20.60 -0.14
CA CYS A 459 21.62 21.69 0.71
C CYS A 459 21.88 21.30 2.18
N GLY A 460 21.41 20.11 2.64
CA GLY A 460 21.54 19.65 4.03
C GLY A 460 20.49 20.21 4.99
N SER A 461 19.51 20.98 4.50
CA SER A 461 18.43 21.52 5.34
C SER A 461 17.46 20.41 5.78
N GLN A 462 16.95 20.53 6.99
CA GLN A 462 15.89 19.66 7.51
C GLN A 462 14.46 20.18 7.24
N ASN A 463 14.36 21.36 6.59
CA ASN A 463 13.08 21.96 6.23
C ASN A 463 12.49 21.27 4.99
N LEU A 464 12.11 20.02 5.17
CA LEU A 464 11.49 19.16 4.14
C LEU A 464 9.98 19.10 4.34
N LYS A 465 9.22 19.41 3.30
CA LYS A 465 7.76 19.28 3.30
C LYS A 465 7.33 18.22 2.30
N ARG A 466 6.50 17.24 2.74
CA ARG A 466 6.01 16.17 1.88
C ARG A 466 5.11 16.73 0.79
N VAL A 467 5.38 16.32 -0.44
CA VAL A 467 4.61 16.66 -1.65
C VAL A 467 3.58 15.58 -1.95
N LEU A 468 4.04 14.33 -2.05
CA LEU A 468 3.22 13.21 -2.46
C LEU A 468 3.67 11.95 -1.72
N SER A 469 2.72 11.10 -1.30
CA SER A 469 2.99 9.74 -0.87
C SER A 469 2.29 8.76 -1.81
N LEU A 470 3.04 7.79 -2.32
CA LEU A 470 2.51 6.64 -3.06
C LEU A 470 2.43 5.39 -2.16
N GLY A 471 2.48 5.58 -0.83
CA GLY A 471 2.45 4.51 0.15
C GLY A 471 3.77 3.77 0.28
N PHE A 472 3.71 2.56 0.81
CA PHE A 472 4.86 1.65 0.87
C PHE A 472 4.89 0.82 -0.40
N GLN A 473 5.96 0.96 -1.18
CA GLN A 473 6.11 0.36 -2.49
C GLN A 473 7.30 -0.62 -2.53
N PRO A 474 7.22 -1.67 -3.35
CA PRO A 474 8.37 -2.53 -3.60
C PRO A 474 9.41 -1.84 -4.48
N LEU A 475 10.63 -2.41 -4.54
CA LEU A 475 11.63 -1.96 -5.50
C LEU A 475 11.18 -2.34 -6.93
N ALA A 476 10.98 -1.34 -7.78
CA ALA A 476 10.28 -1.46 -9.04
C ALA A 476 10.87 -2.48 -10.03
N ASN A 477 12.20 -2.62 -10.08
CA ASN A 477 12.90 -3.53 -10.97
C ASN A 477 13.32 -4.85 -10.29
N ASN A 478 12.94 -5.08 -9.02
CA ASN A 478 13.25 -6.31 -8.30
C ASN A 478 12.21 -7.41 -8.57
N LEU A 479 12.13 -7.86 -9.82
CA LEU A 479 11.19 -8.89 -10.26
C LEU A 479 11.35 -10.18 -9.45
N LEU A 480 10.24 -10.72 -8.96
CA LEU A 480 10.21 -11.92 -8.12
C LEU A 480 10.37 -13.18 -8.97
N LYS A 481 11.12 -14.16 -8.48
CA LYS A 481 11.31 -15.46 -9.14
C LYS A 481 10.07 -16.35 -9.00
N ASN A 482 9.41 -16.30 -7.86
CA ASN A 482 8.22 -17.07 -7.54
C ASN A 482 7.13 -16.14 -6.99
N LYS A 483 5.86 -16.48 -7.20
CA LYS A 483 4.70 -15.75 -6.70
C LYS A 483 4.74 -15.54 -5.18
N ASN A 484 5.30 -16.48 -4.44
CA ASN A 484 5.40 -16.45 -2.97
C ASN A 484 6.74 -15.89 -2.45
N SER A 485 7.61 -15.36 -3.32
CA SER A 485 8.86 -14.73 -2.89
C SER A 485 8.58 -13.53 -1.99
N GLU A 486 9.38 -13.39 -0.94
CA GLU A 486 9.31 -12.19 -0.09
C GLU A 486 9.67 -10.93 -0.88
N CYS A 487 8.90 -9.88 -0.65
CA CYS A 487 9.11 -8.56 -1.21
C CYS A 487 9.38 -7.54 -0.11
N GLU A 488 10.44 -6.73 -0.27
CA GLU A 488 10.72 -5.63 0.64
C GLU A 488 9.96 -4.38 0.18
N PHE A 489 9.31 -3.71 1.13
CA PHE A 489 8.58 -2.46 0.90
C PHE A 489 9.26 -1.30 1.63
N TYR A 490 9.31 -0.16 0.96
CA TYR A 490 9.86 1.10 1.46
C TYR A 490 8.85 2.23 1.21
N PRO A 491 8.82 3.28 2.06
CA PRO A 491 8.03 4.48 1.76
C PRO A 491 8.43 5.04 0.39
N LEU A 492 7.46 5.33 -0.45
CA LEU A 492 7.68 6.03 -1.71
C LEU A 492 7.03 7.40 -1.64
N GLU A 493 7.75 8.32 -1.00
CA GLU A 493 7.29 9.66 -0.71
C GLU A 493 8.25 10.70 -1.28
N MET A 494 7.71 11.72 -1.92
CA MET A 494 8.47 12.84 -2.44
C MET A 494 8.33 14.05 -1.51
N ASN A 495 9.47 14.63 -1.12
CA ASN A 495 9.57 15.79 -0.24
C ASN A 495 10.19 16.97 -1.00
N LEU A 496 9.66 18.18 -0.80
CA LEU A 496 10.23 19.44 -1.26
C LEU A 496 11.07 20.07 -0.15
N CYS A 497 12.30 20.42 -0.44
CA CYS A 497 13.10 21.28 0.43
C CYS A 497 12.66 22.74 0.28
N LYS A 498 12.26 23.38 1.37
CA LYS A 498 11.81 24.78 1.37
C LYS A 498 12.94 25.80 1.19
N GLU A 499 14.21 25.36 1.30
CA GLU A 499 15.39 26.24 1.18
C GLU A 499 15.96 26.26 -0.24
N CYS A 500 16.11 25.10 -0.89
CA CYS A 500 16.73 25.02 -2.21
C CYS A 500 15.80 24.52 -3.30
N TYR A 501 14.55 24.24 -2.95
CA TYR A 501 13.50 23.75 -3.86
C TYR A 501 13.84 22.43 -4.57
N ASN A 502 14.75 21.64 -4.00
CA ASN A 502 15.01 20.28 -4.49
C ASN A 502 13.87 19.37 -4.03
N CYS A 503 13.31 18.58 -4.94
CA CYS A 503 12.42 17.48 -4.61
C CYS A 503 13.24 16.20 -4.51
N GLN A 504 12.97 15.40 -3.48
CA GLN A 504 13.70 14.16 -3.21
C GLN A 504 12.81 13.12 -2.54
N LEU A 505 13.19 11.83 -2.65
CA LEU A 505 12.55 10.77 -1.88
C LEU A 505 12.89 10.85 -0.38
N SER A 506 11.92 10.45 0.45
CA SER A 506 12.09 10.31 1.91
C SER A 506 13.06 9.19 2.31
N VAL A 507 13.34 8.27 1.40
CA VAL A 507 14.26 7.14 1.65
C VAL A 507 15.37 7.06 0.59
N SER A 508 16.44 6.35 0.96
CA SER A 508 17.51 5.95 0.06
C SER A 508 17.83 4.48 0.27
N VAL A 509 17.37 3.65 -0.63
CA VAL A 509 17.66 2.22 -0.57
C VAL A 509 19.12 1.98 -0.98
N ASN A 510 19.78 1.01 -0.35
CA ASN A 510 21.17 0.68 -0.64
C ASN A 510 21.37 0.45 -2.16
N PRO A 511 22.23 1.25 -2.83
CA PRO A 511 22.43 1.16 -4.28
C PRO A 511 22.88 -0.22 -4.77
N LYS A 512 23.60 -0.98 -3.93
CA LYS A 512 24.01 -2.34 -4.28
C LYS A 512 22.82 -3.29 -4.44
N LYS A 513 21.72 -3.10 -3.69
CA LYS A 513 20.49 -3.89 -3.86
C LYS A 513 19.81 -3.61 -5.21
N MET A 514 19.90 -2.38 -5.71
CA MET A 514 19.20 -1.94 -6.91
C MET A 514 20.04 -2.11 -8.18
N PHE A 515 21.35 -1.83 -8.12
CA PHE A 515 22.18 -1.65 -9.31
C PHE A 515 23.28 -2.69 -9.50
N SER A 516 23.48 -3.69 -8.61
CA SER A 516 24.53 -4.70 -8.79
C SER A 516 24.28 -5.65 -9.97
N ASN A 517 23.01 -5.90 -10.30
CA ASN A 517 22.58 -6.67 -11.45
C ASN A 517 21.32 -6.02 -12.04
N TYR A 518 21.49 -5.32 -13.16
CA TYR A 518 20.43 -4.47 -13.70
C TYR A 518 19.89 -5.04 -15.01
N LEU A 519 18.57 -5.23 -15.10
CA LEU A 519 17.93 -5.92 -16.22
C LEU A 519 17.60 -5.00 -17.40
N TYR A 520 17.72 -3.68 -17.23
CA TYR A 520 17.40 -2.73 -18.26
C TYR A 520 18.58 -2.47 -19.18
N LEU A 521 18.45 -2.81 -20.45
CA LEU A 521 19.44 -2.59 -21.52
C LEU A 521 19.02 -1.36 -22.32
N SER A 522 19.73 -0.25 -22.18
CA SER A 522 19.38 1.00 -22.87
C SER A 522 19.48 0.89 -24.40
N SER A 523 20.40 0.09 -24.92
CA SER A 523 20.57 -0.08 -26.39
C SER A 523 19.49 -0.87 -27.09
N THR A 524 18.54 -1.47 -26.37
CA THR A 524 17.39 -2.16 -27.01
C THR A 524 16.43 -1.16 -27.65
N SER A 525 16.32 0.06 -27.14
CA SER A 525 15.49 1.11 -27.69
C SER A 525 16.13 1.81 -28.89
N LYS A 526 15.44 1.83 -30.05
CA LYS A 526 15.86 2.56 -31.25
C LYS A 526 15.94 4.06 -30.97
N LEU A 527 14.93 4.63 -30.30
CA LEU A 527 14.87 6.05 -29.93
C LEU A 527 16.06 6.48 -29.08
N PHE A 528 16.51 5.64 -28.14
CA PHE A 528 17.69 5.95 -27.33
C PHE A 528 18.98 5.90 -28.13
N ARG A 529 19.12 4.94 -29.04
CA ARG A 529 20.31 4.89 -29.92
C ARG A 529 20.42 6.17 -30.75
N GLU A 530 19.32 6.57 -31.41
CA GLU A 530 19.28 7.82 -32.19
C GLU A 530 19.52 9.06 -31.36
N HIS A 531 18.98 9.12 -30.12
CA HIS A 531 19.22 10.20 -29.17
C HIS A 531 20.71 10.37 -28.86
N PHE A 532 21.43 9.29 -28.52
CA PHE A 532 22.84 9.35 -28.19
C PHE A 532 23.73 9.62 -29.42
N GLU A 533 23.33 9.17 -30.61
CA GLU A 533 24.01 9.50 -31.86
C GLU A 533 23.95 10.99 -32.13
N LYS A 534 22.75 11.57 -32.14
CA LYS A 534 22.55 13.02 -32.30
C LYS A 534 23.25 13.84 -31.22
N ALA A 535 23.22 13.36 -29.97
CA ALA A 535 23.90 14.03 -28.87
C ALA A 535 25.42 14.03 -29.04
N ALA A 536 26.01 12.92 -29.46
CA ALA A 536 27.45 12.81 -29.71
C ALA A 536 27.91 13.75 -30.81
N ASP A 537 27.20 13.82 -31.95
CA ASP A 537 27.52 14.72 -33.06
C ASP A 537 27.51 16.19 -32.57
N LYS A 538 26.45 16.59 -31.83
CA LYS A 538 26.34 17.92 -31.25
C LYS A 538 27.51 18.24 -30.32
N TYR A 539 27.89 17.32 -29.43
CA TYR A 539 28.98 17.54 -28.47
C TYR A 539 30.32 17.63 -29.15
N ILE A 540 30.55 16.84 -30.21
CA ILE A 540 31.79 16.90 -30.99
C ILE A 540 31.96 18.26 -31.63
N GLU A 541 30.93 18.76 -32.26
CA GLU A 541 30.91 20.08 -32.92
C GLU A 541 31.06 21.22 -31.90
N GLU A 542 30.20 21.24 -30.86
CA GLU A 542 30.12 22.32 -29.89
C GLU A 542 31.43 22.47 -29.07
N PHE A 543 32.00 21.34 -28.65
CA PHE A 543 33.23 21.36 -27.84
C PHE A 543 34.51 21.10 -28.63
N LYS A 544 34.43 21.03 -29.96
CA LYS A 544 35.57 20.79 -30.87
C LYS A 544 36.38 19.58 -30.42
N LEU A 545 35.67 18.44 -30.16
CA LEU A 545 36.30 17.22 -29.67
C LEU A 545 37.09 16.52 -30.76
N SER A 546 38.32 16.10 -30.44
CA SER A 546 39.22 15.40 -31.34
C SER A 546 39.27 13.89 -31.09
N PRO A 547 39.03 13.01 -32.09
CA PRO A 547 39.05 11.55 -31.91
C PRO A 547 40.39 11.03 -31.33
N LYS A 548 41.52 11.67 -31.65
CA LYS A 548 42.86 11.26 -31.15
C LYS A 548 43.19 11.83 -29.76
N LYS A 549 42.73 13.03 -29.43
CA LYS A 549 43.18 13.77 -28.23
C LYS A 549 42.14 13.75 -27.10
N SER A 550 40.85 13.89 -27.40
CA SER A 550 39.82 14.07 -26.40
C SER A 550 39.54 12.81 -25.61
N TYR A 551 39.40 12.96 -24.29
CA TYR A 551 39.07 11.91 -23.35
C TYR A 551 37.63 12.11 -22.84
N ILE A 552 36.79 11.11 -23.04
CA ILE A 552 35.34 11.14 -22.70
C ILE A 552 35.07 10.07 -21.66
N ILE A 553 34.41 10.45 -20.59
CA ILE A 553 33.95 9.57 -19.53
C ILE A 553 32.40 9.57 -19.52
N ASP A 554 31.80 8.39 -19.42
CA ASP A 554 30.34 8.24 -19.23
C ASP A 554 30.07 7.56 -17.90
N VAL A 555 29.39 8.26 -17.00
CA VAL A 555 29.03 7.80 -15.66
C VAL A 555 27.64 7.20 -15.68
N GLY A 556 27.51 5.93 -15.23
CA GLY A 556 26.30 5.14 -15.42
C GLY A 556 26.14 4.71 -16.87
N SER A 557 27.24 4.24 -17.47
CA SER A 557 27.37 4.01 -18.92
C SER A 557 26.50 2.88 -19.46
N ASN A 558 25.78 2.15 -18.60
CA ASN A 558 24.94 1.01 -18.95
C ASN A 558 25.74 0.00 -19.84
N ASP A 559 25.20 -0.41 -20.97
CA ASP A 559 25.88 -1.27 -21.95
C ASP A 559 26.81 -0.51 -22.92
N GLY A 560 27.21 0.71 -22.56
CA GLY A 560 28.09 1.59 -23.33
C GLY A 560 27.36 2.42 -24.40
N ILE A 561 26.05 2.53 -24.35
CA ILE A 561 25.22 3.19 -25.37
C ILE A 561 25.67 4.64 -25.61
N GLY A 562 25.98 5.42 -24.57
CA GLY A 562 26.42 6.81 -24.67
C GLY A 562 27.81 6.95 -25.32
N LEU A 563 28.65 5.93 -25.23
CA LEU A 563 30.02 5.94 -25.80
C LEU A 563 30.12 5.27 -27.18
N LYS A 564 29.13 4.43 -27.57
CA LYS A 564 29.11 3.75 -28.89
C LYS A 564 29.22 4.72 -30.07
N PRO A 565 28.51 5.90 -30.11
CA PRO A 565 28.65 6.85 -31.22
C PRO A 565 30.07 7.42 -31.34
N PHE A 566 30.67 7.83 -30.24
CA PHE A 566 32.06 8.32 -30.25
C PHE A 566 33.05 7.24 -30.73
N LYS A 567 32.81 5.99 -30.37
CA LYS A 567 33.64 4.86 -30.84
C LYS A 567 33.48 4.66 -32.35
N LYS A 568 32.26 4.73 -32.90
CA LYS A 568 32.03 4.69 -34.35
C LYS A 568 32.81 5.81 -35.10
N LEU A 569 32.94 6.97 -34.44
CA LEU A 569 33.72 8.12 -34.96
C LEU A 569 35.20 8.09 -34.57
N ASN A 570 35.71 6.89 -34.27
CA ASN A 570 37.14 6.59 -34.00
C ASN A 570 37.76 7.31 -32.79
N PHE A 571 36.99 7.73 -31.80
CA PHE A 571 37.53 8.23 -30.53
C PHE A 571 38.28 7.11 -29.80
N LYS A 572 39.52 7.39 -29.38
CA LYS A 572 40.42 6.38 -28.78
C LYS A 572 40.40 6.37 -27.26
N LYS A 573 40.01 7.48 -26.61
CA LYS A 573 40.06 7.63 -25.16
C LYS A 573 38.62 7.71 -24.62
N LEU A 574 38.03 6.55 -24.43
CA LEU A 574 36.67 6.40 -23.92
C LEU A 574 36.70 5.55 -22.65
N LEU A 575 35.91 5.92 -21.64
CA LEU A 575 35.75 5.16 -20.41
C LEU A 575 34.30 5.21 -19.91
N GLY A 576 33.70 4.05 -19.76
CA GLY A 576 32.42 3.90 -19.02
C GLY A 576 32.69 3.62 -17.53
N ILE A 577 31.79 4.07 -16.67
CA ILE A 577 31.75 3.71 -15.25
C ILE A 577 30.35 3.12 -15.01
N GLU A 578 30.27 1.82 -14.66
CA GLU A 578 28.99 1.10 -14.55
C GLU A 578 28.99 0.14 -13.35
N PRO A 579 28.10 0.32 -12.37
CA PRO A 579 28.04 -0.55 -11.20
C PRO A 579 27.49 -1.95 -11.50
N ALA A 580 26.60 -2.10 -12.49
CA ALA A 580 25.99 -3.37 -12.84
C ALA A 580 26.99 -4.28 -13.58
N LYS A 581 27.36 -5.39 -12.93
CA LYS A 581 28.35 -6.34 -13.44
C LYS A 581 27.97 -6.91 -14.81
N ASN A 582 26.69 -7.24 -15.00
CA ASN A 582 26.18 -7.77 -16.27
C ASN A 582 26.29 -6.75 -17.42
N LEU A 583 25.99 -5.47 -17.17
CA LEU A 583 26.04 -4.40 -18.16
C LEU A 583 27.48 -4.00 -18.50
N ALA A 584 28.34 -3.83 -17.50
CA ALA A 584 29.76 -3.58 -17.69
C ALA A 584 30.42 -4.69 -18.52
N LYS A 585 30.04 -5.97 -18.34
CA LYS A 585 30.51 -7.08 -19.15
C LYS A 585 30.09 -6.95 -20.62
N ILE A 586 28.82 -6.52 -20.89
CA ILE A 586 28.33 -6.28 -22.25
C ILE A 586 29.12 -5.15 -22.93
N ALA A 587 29.28 -4.01 -22.22
CA ALA A 587 30.05 -2.87 -22.75
C ALA A 587 31.52 -3.26 -23.09
N ASN A 588 32.19 -3.99 -22.20
CA ASN A 588 33.55 -4.45 -22.43
C ASN A 588 33.63 -5.46 -23.60
N LYS A 589 32.68 -6.39 -23.77
CA LYS A 589 32.57 -7.25 -24.94
C LYS A 589 32.41 -6.45 -26.23
N ALA A 590 31.67 -5.34 -26.19
CA ALA A 590 31.55 -4.39 -27.31
C ALA A 590 32.80 -3.52 -27.47
N LYS A 591 33.93 -3.86 -26.81
CA LYS A 591 35.22 -3.13 -26.83
C LYS A 591 35.09 -1.66 -26.37
N ILE A 592 34.17 -1.35 -25.45
CA ILE A 592 34.10 -0.07 -24.74
C ILE A 592 34.67 -0.30 -23.36
N LYS A 593 35.86 0.23 -23.10
CA LYS A 593 36.48 0.12 -21.78
C LYS A 593 35.56 0.64 -20.69
N THR A 594 35.14 -0.23 -19.78
CA THR A 594 34.20 0.10 -18.72
C THR A 594 34.71 -0.38 -17.36
N TYR A 595 34.83 0.54 -16.42
CA TYR A 595 35.13 0.24 -15.02
C TYR A 595 33.84 -0.26 -14.34
N ASN A 596 33.92 -1.47 -13.79
CA ASN A 596 32.75 -2.01 -13.04
C ASN A 596 32.79 -1.53 -11.60
N GLY A 597 31.95 -0.58 -11.27
CA GLY A 597 31.80 0.01 -9.93
C GLY A 597 31.12 1.36 -9.95
N PHE A 598 30.86 1.89 -8.78
CA PHE A 598 30.32 3.25 -8.61
C PHE A 598 31.42 4.30 -8.80
N LEU A 599 31.00 5.54 -9.12
CA LEU A 599 31.88 6.70 -9.07
C LEU A 599 32.05 7.12 -7.60
N ASP A 600 33.09 6.62 -6.96
CA ASP A 600 33.41 6.81 -5.55
C ASP A 600 34.91 7.14 -5.34
N LYS A 601 35.32 7.23 -4.07
CA LYS A 601 36.74 7.48 -3.70
C LYS A 601 37.68 6.41 -4.24
N ASN A 602 37.21 5.15 -4.38
CA ASN A 602 38.04 4.05 -4.86
C ASN A 602 38.23 4.11 -6.38
N SER A 603 37.14 4.41 -7.12
CA SER A 603 37.21 4.58 -8.57
C SER A 603 38.09 5.75 -8.98
N LEU A 604 38.06 6.87 -8.22
CA LEU A 604 38.93 8.02 -8.45
C LEU A 604 40.44 7.71 -8.41
N ARG A 605 40.86 6.70 -7.64
CA ARG A 605 42.27 6.29 -7.58
C ARG A 605 42.69 5.51 -8.80
N LYS A 606 41.74 4.86 -9.47
CA LYS A 606 41.98 3.94 -10.61
C LYS A 606 41.74 4.59 -11.97
N ILE A 607 40.96 5.69 -12.00
CA ILE A 607 40.55 6.37 -13.24
C ILE A 607 41.48 7.53 -13.52
N LYS A 608 41.97 7.60 -14.78
CA LYS A 608 42.80 8.71 -15.26
C LYS A 608 41.99 10.01 -15.21
N LYS A 609 42.57 11.06 -14.62
CA LYS A 609 42.00 12.41 -14.58
C LYS A 609 42.23 13.12 -15.94
N ASN A 610 41.66 14.32 -16.11
CA ASN A 610 41.74 15.18 -17.28
C ASN A 610 40.80 14.82 -18.43
N ALA A 611 39.55 14.46 -18.10
CA ALA A 611 38.51 14.29 -19.10
C ALA A 611 38.13 15.63 -19.75
N ASP A 612 37.98 15.62 -21.06
CA ASP A 612 37.46 16.77 -21.82
C ASP A 612 35.96 16.87 -21.64
N LEU A 613 35.28 15.74 -21.61
CA LEU A 613 33.85 15.63 -21.50
C LEU A 613 33.50 14.53 -20.50
N ILE A 614 32.57 14.83 -19.60
CA ILE A 614 31.95 13.83 -18.71
C ILE A 614 30.45 13.85 -18.96
N LEU A 615 29.91 12.69 -19.28
CA LEU A 615 28.49 12.46 -19.48
C LEU A 615 27.90 11.80 -18.24
N ALA A 616 26.68 12.15 -17.88
CA ALA A 616 25.90 11.51 -16.81
C ALA A 616 24.41 11.55 -17.18
N SER A 617 24.00 10.65 -18.08
CA SER A 617 22.63 10.62 -18.60
C SER A 617 21.77 9.67 -17.78
N ASN A 618 20.70 10.20 -17.15
CA ASN A 618 19.74 9.48 -16.31
C ASN A 618 20.38 8.68 -15.15
N VAL A 619 21.47 9.19 -14.59
CA VAL A 619 22.16 8.59 -13.45
C VAL A 619 22.32 9.56 -12.28
N PHE A 620 22.39 10.86 -12.53
CA PHE A 620 22.58 11.87 -11.47
C PHE A 620 21.42 11.91 -10.47
N ALA A 621 20.20 11.65 -10.93
CA ALA A 621 19.01 11.52 -10.09
C ALA A 621 19.04 10.26 -9.19
N HIS A 622 19.83 9.25 -9.53
CA HIS A 622 19.88 7.96 -8.81
C HIS A 622 20.87 7.96 -7.63
N SER A 623 21.69 9.00 -7.51
CA SER A 623 22.68 9.07 -6.43
C SER A 623 22.08 9.65 -5.14
N ASP A 624 22.27 8.95 -4.03
CA ASP A 624 22.00 9.48 -2.69
C ASP A 624 23.05 10.54 -2.31
N ASP A 625 24.30 10.29 -2.61
CA ASP A 625 25.43 11.18 -2.33
C ASP A 625 25.81 12.03 -3.55
N ILE A 626 24.87 12.86 -3.98
CA ILE A 626 25.05 13.72 -5.16
C ILE A 626 26.19 14.72 -5.02
N LYS A 627 26.49 15.19 -3.78
CA LYS A 627 27.57 16.13 -3.52
C LYS A 627 28.92 15.53 -3.84
N ASN A 628 29.19 14.33 -3.35
CA ASN A 628 30.45 13.65 -3.64
C ASN A 628 30.50 13.19 -5.10
N MET A 629 29.41 12.72 -5.67
CA MET A 629 29.36 12.38 -7.10
C MET A 629 29.76 13.59 -7.97
N ALA A 630 29.19 14.76 -7.75
CA ALA A 630 29.55 15.98 -8.47
C ALA A 630 31.02 16.39 -8.22
N LYS A 631 31.49 16.34 -6.96
CA LYS A 631 32.90 16.60 -6.62
C LYS A 631 33.85 15.63 -7.32
N TYR A 632 33.47 14.35 -7.45
CA TYR A 632 34.31 13.35 -8.14
C TYR A 632 34.33 13.58 -9.67
N MET A 633 33.19 13.95 -10.26
CA MET A 633 33.15 14.38 -11.67
C MET A 633 34.07 15.58 -11.90
N PHE A 634 34.02 16.62 -11.04
CA PHE A 634 34.92 17.77 -11.13
C PHE A 634 36.41 17.41 -10.95
N LYS A 635 36.73 16.40 -10.14
CA LYS A 635 38.12 15.89 -9.99
C LYS A 635 38.63 15.12 -11.21
N LEU A 636 37.75 14.48 -11.95
CA LEU A 636 38.05 13.78 -13.19
C LEU A 636 38.18 14.74 -14.39
N LEU A 637 37.56 15.89 -14.30
CA LEU A 637 37.47 16.87 -15.37
C LEU A 637 38.74 17.71 -15.48
N LYS A 638 39.19 18.03 -16.69
CA LYS A 638 40.25 18.99 -16.90
C LYS A 638 39.72 20.44 -16.71
N LYS A 639 40.60 21.43 -16.57
CA LYS A 639 40.31 22.83 -16.27
C LYS A 639 39.23 23.43 -17.20
N ASN A 640 39.25 23.15 -18.49
CA ASN A 640 38.30 23.66 -19.48
C ASN A 640 37.29 22.61 -19.94
N GLY A 641 37.20 21.44 -19.26
CA GLY A 641 36.28 20.38 -19.58
C GLY A 641 34.84 20.75 -19.27
N THR A 642 33.91 19.96 -19.80
CA THR A 642 32.47 20.13 -19.58
C THR A 642 31.84 18.87 -18.99
N ILE A 643 30.96 19.02 -18.04
CA ILE A 643 30.07 17.97 -17.55
C ILE A 643 28.71 18.19 -18.19
N ILE A 644 28.13 17.13 -18.78
CA ILE A 644 26.78 17.16 -19.33
C ILE A 644 25.94 16.16 -18.54
N ILE A 645 24.86 16.66 -17.97
CA ILE A 645 23.94 15.88 -17.16
C ILE A 645 22.56 15.90 -17.79
N GLU A 646 21.97 14.72 -17.97
CA GLU A 646 20.57 14.58 -18.33
C GLU A 646 19.80 13.96 -17.16
N VAL A 647 18.70 14.60 -16.77
CA VAL A 647 17.83 14.14 -15.68
C VAL A 647 16.38 14.35 -16.07
N GLN A 648 15.48 13.58 -15.45
CA GLN A 648 14.06 13.87 -15.53
C GLN A 648 13.78 15.28 -15.05
N TYR A 649 12.92 15.97 -15.78
CA TYR A 649 12.59 17.37 -15.48
C TYR A 649 11.37 17.43 -14.56
N LEU A 650 11.55 17.96 -13.35
CA LEU A 650 10.48 18.08 -12.36
C LEU A 650 9.29 18.89 -12.89
N LEU A 651 9.54 19.94 -13.65
CA LEU A 651 8.49 20.78 -14.25
C LEU A 651 7.53 19.91 -15.11
N ASN A 652 8.08 19.06 -15.99
CA ASN A 652 7.27 18.15 -16.79
C ASN A 652 6.53 17.13 -15.93
N THR A 653 7.18 16.61 -14.87
CA THR A 653 6.52 15.68 -13.95
C THR A 653 5.27 16.28 -13.31
N LEU A 654 5.34 17.57 -12.93
CA LEU A 654 4.22 18.28 -12.30
C LEU A 654 3.13 18.65 -13.33
N GLN A 655 3.52 19.08 -14.54
CA GLN A 655 2.60 19.49 -15.61
C GLN A 655 1.86 18.30 -16.20
N ASP A 656 2.60 17.23 -16.53
CA ASP A 656 2.09 16.06 -17.26
C ASP A 656 1.57 14.96 -16.32
N LEU A 657 1.58 15.19 -15.00
CA LEU A 657 1.14 14.27 -13.96
C LEU A 657 1.79 12.87 -14.08
N THR A 658 3.08 12.83 -14.45
CA THR A 658 3.81 11.57 -14.62
C THR A 658 4.35 11.04 -13.29
N PHE A 659 3.46 10.87 -12.31
CA PHE A 659 3.78 10.39 -10.96
C PHE A 659 4.39 8.97 -10.95
N ASP A 660 4.13 8.16 -11.97
CA ASP A 660 4.67 6.81 -12.15
C ASP A 660 6.20 6.81 -12.42
N ASN A 661 6.78 7.96 -12.74
CA ASN A 661 8.21 8.19 -12.75
C ASN A 661 8.83 8.25 -11.34
N ILE A 662 8.00 8.30 -10.30
CA ILE A 662 8.44 8.30 -8.90
C ILE A 662 8.62 6.84 -8.46
N TYR A 663 9.86 6.39 -8.32
CA TYR A 663 10.23 5.08 -7.80
C TYR A 663 11.64 5.13 -7.16
N HIS A 664 11.99 4.14 -6.35
CA HIS A 664 13.12 4.21 -5.41
C HIS A 664 14.49 4.43 -6.04
N GLU A 665 14.65 4.16 -7.35
CA GLU A 665 15.90 4.44 -8.05
C GLU A 665 16.14 5.94 -8.29
N HIS A 666 15.07 6.75 -8.34
CA HIS A 666 15.13 8.20 -8.52
C HIS A 666 15.15 8.93 -7.17
N CYS A 667 16.32 9.04 -6.55
CA CYS A 667 16.45 9.70 -5.25
C CYS A 667 16.11 11.21 -5.27
N ASN A 668 16.26 11.87 -6.43
CA ASN A 668 16.08 13.30 -6.61
C ASN A 668 15.26 13.60 -7.88
N TYR A 669 14.41 14.62 -7.81
CA TYR A 669 13.58 15.17 -8.90
C TYR A 669 13.98 16.61 -9.13
N TRP A 670 14.69 16.85 -10.23
CA TRP A 670 15.41 18.10 -10.45
C TRP A 670 14.59 19.14 -11.23
N SER A 671 14.53 20.36 -10.71
CA SER A 671 14.28 21.57 -11.47
C SER A 671 15.61 22.24 -11.83
N LEU A 672 15.59 23.14 -12.84
CA LEU A 672 16.76 23.94 -13.15
C LEU A 672 17.13 24.87 -11.97
N THR A 673 16.13 25.41 -11.27
CA THR A 673 16.27 26.21 -10.05
C THR A 673 17.09 25.45 -8.99
N SER A 674 16.75 24.20 -8.70
CA SER A 674 17.46 23.41 -7.71
C SER A 674 18.86 23.01 -8.16
N LEU A 675 19.05 22.70 -9.46
CA LEU A 675 20.37 22.37 -10.02
C LEU A 675 21.32 23.58 -10.00
N VAL A 676 20.85 24.78 -10.36
CA VAL A 676 21.65 26.02 -10.29
C VAL A 676 22.07 26.27 -8.84
N THR A 677 21.15 26.14 -7.88
CA THR A 677 21.47 26.27 -6.46
C THR A 677 22.51 25.24 -6.01
N PHE A 678 22.36 23.98 -6.46
CA PHE A 678 23.30 22.90 -6.14
C PHE A 678 24.71 23.15 -6.67
N PHE A 679 24.84 23.42 -7.99
CA PHE A 679 26.17 23.60 -8.60
C PHE A 679 26.87 24.86 -8.16
N ASN A 680 26.13 25.95 -7.91
CA ASN A 680 26.73 27.19 -7.36
C ASN A 680 27.41 26.95 -5.99
N LYS A 681 26.87 26.06 -5.15
CA LYS A 681 27.49 25.67 -3.86
C LYS A 681 28.75 24.81 -4.02
N LEU A 682 29.04 24.32 -5.22
CA LEU A 682 30.20 23.48 -5.54
C LEU A 682 31.19 24.16 -6.50
N ASP A 683 31.13 25.49 -6.62
CA ASP A 683 31.95 26.29 -7.57
C ASP A 683 31.76 25.84 -9.03
N GLY A 684 30.63 25.25 -9.33
CA GLY A 684 30.20 24.86 -10.66
C GLY A 684 29.20 25.85 -11.23
N LYS A 685 29.28 26.12 -12.54
CA LYS A 685 28.37 27.02 -13.24
C LYS A 685 27.63 26.25 -14.33
N ILE A 686 26.29 26.26 -14.27
CA ILE A 686 25.45 25.84 -15.40
C ILE A 686 25.43 26.99 -16.39
N PHE A 687 26.00 26.77 -17.56
CA PHE A 687 26.09 27.82 -18.58
C PHE A 687 25.10 27.66 -19.73
N LYS A 688 24.56 26.43 -19.92
CA LYS A 688 23.58 26.08 -20.95
C LYS A 688 22.61 25.06 -20.43
N ALA A 689 21.35 25.11 -20.82
CA ALA A 689 20.30 24.16 -20.46
C ALA A 689 19.31 23.92 -21.62
N GLU A 690 18.81 22.71 -21.76
CA GLU A 690 17.91 22.30 -22.84
C GLU A 690 16.83 21.33 -22.35
N LYS A 691 15.60 21.50 -22.83
CA LYS A 691 14.57 20.45 -22.71
C LYS A 691 14.77 19.36 -23.75
N ILE A 692 14.59 18.12 -23.36
CA ILE A 692 14.77 16.95 -24.23
C ILE A 692 13.55 16.05 -24.14
N ASN A 693 13.06 15.59 -25.28
CA ASN A 693 11.91 14.70 -25.37
C ASN A 693 12.28 13.22 -25.11
N THR A 694 12.91 12.94 -23.98
CA THR A 694 13.20 11.56 -23.54
C THR A 694 12.50 11.31 -22.21
N HIS A 695 12.09 10.07 -21.95
CA HIS A 695 11.46 9.64 -20.69
C HIS A 695 10.21 10.43 -20.23
N GLY A 696 9.51 11.10 -21.15
CA GLY A 696 8.37 11.96 -20.80
C GLY A 696 8.78 13.37 -20.39
N GLY A 697 9.94 13.86 -20.89
CA GLY A 697 10.50 15.17 -20.64
C GLY A 697 11.70 15.14 -19.71
N SER A 698 12.86 15.51 -20.24
CA SER A 698 14.15 15.57 -19.53
C SER A 698 14.78 16.94 -19.66
N LEU A 699 15.64 17.27 -18.72
CA LEU A 699 16.46 18.46 -18.70
C LEU A 699 17.93 18.06 -18.93
N ARG A 700 18.59 18.64 -19.92
CA ARG A 700 20.03 18.53 -20.14
C ARG A 700 20.70 19.83 -19.72
N ILE A 701 21.69 19.73 -18.85
CA ILE A 701 22.48 20.85 -18.37
C ILE A 701 23.96 20.66 -18.71
N TYR A 702 24.62 21.79 -18.97
CA TYR A 702 26.04 21.86 -19.27
C TYR A 702 26.75 22.65 -18.17
N VAL A 703 27.70 21.98 -17.50
CA VAL A 703 28.34 22.49 -16.28
C VAL A 703 29.85 22.63 -16.49
N LYS A 704 30.42 23.73 -16.08
CA LYS A 704 31.86 23.93 -15.98
C LYS A 704 32.26 24.36 -14.57
N LYS A 705 33.49 24.01 -14.18
CA LYS A 705 34.11 24.49 -12.95
C LYS A 705 34.75 25.86 -13.21
N ASN A 706 33.95 26.84 -13.51
CA ASN A 706 34.39 28.20 -13.77
C ASN A 706 33.26 29.18 -13.54
N ASN A 707 33.32 29.96 -12.47
CA ASN A 707 32.30 30.92 -12.12
C ASN A 707 32.26 32.16 -13.08
N LYS A 708 33.29 32.38 -13.90
CA LYS A 708 33.38 33.51 -14.85
C LYS A 708 32.75 33.22 -16.21
N ILE A 709 32.29 31.99 -16.47
CA ILE A 709 31.67 31.64 -17.75
C ILE A 709 30.36 32.42 -17.95
N LYS A 710 30.17 32.94 -19.18
CA LYS A 710 28.88 33.58 -19.56
C LYS A 710 27.75 32.55 -19.61
N VAL A 711 26.67 32.85 -18.93
CA VAL A 711 25.44 32.02 -18.93
C VAL A 711 24.61 32.35 -20.17
N GLU A 712 24.28 31.35 -20.95
CA GLU A 712 23.46 31.48 -22.15
C GLU A 712 21.98 31.84 -21.82
N LYS A 713 21.33 32.39 -22.84
CA LYS A 713 19.90 32.79 -22.76
C LYS A 713 19.01 31.59 -22.39
N SER A 714 19.33 30.41 -22.88
CA SER A 714 18.62 29.15 -22.59
C SER A 714 18.40 28.87 -21.10
N VAL A 715 19.39 29.16 -20.26
CA VAL A 715 19.27 29.00 -18.80
C VAL A 715 18.32 30.05 -18.21
N LYS A 716 18.40 31.32 -18.68
CA LYS A 716 17.53 32.40 -18.18
C LYS A 716 16.08 32.15 -18.54
N ASP A 717 15.85 31.75 -19.80
CA ASP A 717 14.49 31.51 -20.31
C ASP A 717 13.81 30.34 -19.54
N LEU A 718 14.53 29.24 -19.30
CA LEU A 718 13.99 28.11 -18.54
C LEU A 718 13.78 28.44 -17.06
N LEU A 719 14.64 29.21 -16.42
CA LEU A 719 14.44 29.67 -15.05
C LEU A 719 13.19 30.57 -14.95
N LYS A 720 12.95 31.41 -15.93
CA LYS A 720 11.75 32.24 -16.00
C LYS A 720 10.49 31.41 -16.22
N GLU A 721 10.58 30.36 -17.02
CA GLU A 721 9.46 29.40 -17.19
C GLU A 721 9.11 28.70 -15.89
N GLU A 722 10.12 28.23 -15.13
CA GLU A 722 9.92 27.62 -13.81
C GLU A 722 9.32 28.62 -12.81
N GLU A 723 9.78 29.88 -12.84
CA GLU A 723 9.25 30.94 -11.97
C GLU A 723 7.80 31.26 -12.30
N ASN A 724 7.46 31.39 -13.58
CA ASN A 724 6.09 31.64 -14.05
C ASN A 724 5.15 30.48 -13.71
N PHE A 725 5.64 29.23 -13.74
CA PHE A 725 4.90 28.06 -13.29
C PHE A 725 4.71 28.05 -11.77
N GLY A 726 5.56 28.73 -11.01
CA GLY A 726 5.51 28.77 -9.55
C GLY A 726 6.26 27.62 -8.89
N ILE A 727 7.38 27.14 -9.46
CA ILE A 727 8.14 25.98 -8.94
C ILE A 727 8.58 26.12 -7.47
N LYS A 728 8.59 27.34 -6.93
CA LYS A 728 8.91 27.66 -5.53
C LYS A 728 7.65 27.71 -4.64
N ASP A 729 6.45 27.72 -5.21
CA ASP A 729 5.20 27.74 -4.45
C ASP A 729 4.75 26.32 -4.10
N TYR A 730 4.57 26.09 -2.80
CA TYR A 730 4.14 24.78 -2.32
C TYR A 730 2.71 24.41 -2.76
N LYS A 731 1.85 25.37 -3.03
CA LYS A 731 0.46 25.13 -3.48
C LYS A 731 0.39 24.28 -4.76
N ILE A 732 1.32 24.50 -5.70
CA ILE A 732 1.39 23.70 -6.93
C ILE A 732 1.63 22.22 -6.64
N TYR A 733 2.46 21.94 -5.66
CA TYR A 733 2.74 20.57 -5.23
C TYR A 733 1.54 19.92 -4.51
N GLU A 734 0.78 20.72 -3.74
CA GLU A 734 -0.47 20.25 -3.15
C GLU A 734 -1.52 19.91 -4.22
N GLU A 735 -1.64 20.77 -5.24
CA GLU A 735 -2.53 20.53 -6.38
C GLU A 735 -2.10 19.30 -7.19
N PHE A 736 -0.80 19.14 -7.44
CA PHE A 736 -0.25 17.95 -8.07
C PHE A 736 -0.64 16.69 -7.29
N SER A 737 -0.45 16.70 -5.97
CA SER A 737 -0.83 15.57 -5.11
C SER A 737 -2.33 15.26 -5.21
N LYS A 738 -3.20 16.28 -5.13
CA LYS A 738 -4.66 16.10 -5.27
C LYS A 738 -5.03 15.47 -6.62
N LYS A 739 -4.41 15.95 -7.71
CA LYS A 739 -4.64 15.40 -9.05
C LYS A 739 -4.20 13.94 -9.16
N VAL A 740 -3.06 13.57 -8.57
CA VAL A 740 -2.55 12.19 -8.57
C VAL A 740 -3.50 11.25 -7.81
N TYR A 741 -4.04 11.66 -6.66
CA TYR A 741 -5.04 10.84 -5.96
C TYR A 741 -6.36 10.75 -6.73
N ASN A 742 -6.79 11.80 -7.42
CA ASN A 742 -7.97 11.74 -8.30
C ASN A 742 -7.75 10.76 -9.47
N ILE A 743 -6.54 10.73 -10.03
CA ILE A 743 -6.16 9.72 -11.04
C ILE A 743 -6.35 8.30 -10.49
N LYS A 744 -5.90 8.01 -9.26
CA LYS A 744 -6.11 6.71 -8.62
C LYS A 744 -7.60 6.34 -8.58
N ASP A 745 -8.46 7.26 -8.16
CA ASP A 745 -9.90 7.03 -8.10
C ASP A 745 -10.52 6.76 -9.47
N ASN A 746 -10.12 7.52 -10.48
CA ASN A 746 -10.60 7.33 -11.85
C ASN A 746 -10.18 5.98 -12.43
N VAL A 747 -8.89 5.61 -12.26
CA VAL A 747 -8.35 4.34 -12.77
C VAL A 747 -9.07 3.15 -12.12
N LEU A 748 -9.27 3.17 -10.80
CA LEU A 748 -9.99 2.09 -10.10
C LEU A 748 -11.43 1.95 -10.60
N LYS A 749 -12.14 3.06 -10.78
CA LYS A 749 -13.50 3.06 -11.31
C LYS A 749 -13.54 2.50 -12.74
N ASN A 750 -12.60 2.93 -13.56
CA ASN A 750 -12.60 2.60 -14.98
C ASN A 750 -12.18 1.15 -15.22
N ILE A 751 -11.16 0.65 -14.53
CA ILE A 751 -10.71 -0.74 -14.70
C ILE A 751 -11.76 -1.74 -14.20
N SER A 752 -12.46 -1.46 -13.10
CA SER A 752 -13.56 -2.30 -12.62
C SER A 752 -14.65 -2.47 -13.69
N ARG A 753 -15.07 -1.37 -14.33
CA ARG A 753 -16.07 -1.41 -15.42
C ARG A 753 -15.61 -2.22 -16.63
N ILE A 754 -14.31 -2.09 -16.99
CA ILE A 754 -13.77 -2.86 -18.11
C ILE A 754 -13.75 -4.35 -17.77
N LYS A 755 -13.35 -4.69 -16.53
CA LYS A 755 -13.23 -6.09 -16.10
C LYS A 755 -14.57 -6.82 -16.00
N GLU A 756 -15.69 -6.12 -15.79
CA GLU A 756 -17.03 -6.73 -15.75
C GLU A 756 -17.33 -7.61 -16.97
N ASN A 757 -16.86 -7.21 -18.16
CA ASN A 757 -17.18 -7.88 -19.42
C ASN A 757 -15.96 -8.25 -20.27
N ASN A 758 -14.73 -8.10 -19.76
CA ASN A 758 -13.51 -8.35 -20.55
C ASN A 758 -12.41 -9.01 -19.71
N ASN A 759 -11.67 -9.90 -20.33
CA ASN A 759 -10.40 -10.39 -19.82
C ASN A 759 -9.28 -9.41 -20.19
N ILE A 760 -8.63 -8.84 -19.19
CA ILE A 760 -7.60 -7.83 -19.36
C ILE A 760 -6.22 -8.47 -19.23
N VAL A 761 -5.42 -8.31 -20.27
CA VAL A 761 -4.00 -8.65 -20.29
C VAL A 761 -3.20 -7.36 -20.38
N ALA A 762 -2.10 -7.23 -19.63
CA ALA A 762 -1.26 -6.05 -19.74
C ALA A 762 -0.08 -6.25 -20.71
N TYR A 763 0.47 -5.17 -21.24
CA TYR A 763 1.64 -5.18 -22.10
C TYR A 763 2.73 -4.22 -21.61
N GLY A 764 3.93 -4.77 -21.41
CA GLY A 764 5.11 -4.07 -20.93
C GLY A 764 5.21 -4.03 -19.40
N SER A 765 6.39 -4.33 -18.88
CA SER A 765 6.70 -4.31 -17.45
C SER A 765 7.85 -3.34 -17.10
N PRO A 766 7.75 -2.03 -17.45
CA PRO A 766 8.74 -1.05 -17.02
C PRO A 766 8.61 -0.77 -15.51
N ALA A 767 9.63 -0.15 -14.89
CA ALA A 767 9.59 0.26 -13.49
C ALA A 767 8.34 1.09 -13.15
N LYS A 768 7.93 1.97 -14.06
CA LYS A 768 6.70 2.77 -13.94
C LYS A 768 5.44 1.94 -13.74
N ALA A 769 5.33 0.79 -14.42
CA ALA A 769 4.20 -0.12 -14.28
C ALA A 769 4.12 -0.69 -12.86
N THR A 770 5.25 -1.06 -12.26
CA THR A 770 5.29 -1.52 -10.88
C THR A 770 4.74 -0.46 -9.92
N THR A 771 5.22 0.79 -10.05
CA THR A 771 4.75 1.90 -9.22
C THR A 771 3.25 2.15 -9.41
N ALA A 772 2.80 2.27 -10.66
CA ALA A 772 1.41 2.59 -10.98
C ALA A 772 0.45 1.51 -10.48
N LEU A 773 0.70 0.23 -10.79
CA LEU A 773 -0.18 -0.87 -10.40
C LEU A 773 -0.25 -1.06 -8.88
N ASN A 774 0.89 -0.95 -8.18
CA ASN A 774 0.90 -1.01 -6.71
C ASN A 774 0.18 0.19 -6.09
N PHE A 775 0.37 1.42 -6.63
CA PHE A 775 -0.32 2.62 -6.13
C PHE A 775 -1.83 2.56 -6.37
N PHE A 776 -2.25 2.07 -7.52
CA PHE A 776 -3.67 1.87 -7.82
C PHE A 776 -4.28 0.71 -7.04
N GLY A 777 -3.48 -0.28 -6.63
CA GLY A 777 -3.96 -1.51 -6.00
C GLY A 777 -4.56 -2.47 -7.02
N ILE A 778 -4.09 -2.42 -8.27
CA ILE A 778 -4.56 -3.27 -9.37
C ILE A 778 -3.69 -4.53 -9.44
N SER A 779 -4.30 -5.68 -9.27
CA SER A 779 -3.63 -6.97 -9.32
C SER A 779 -4.49 -8.08 -9.92
N SER A 780 -5.71 -8.28 -9.39
CA SER A 780 -6.66 -9.30 -9.82
C SER A 780 -7.38 -8.97 -11.13
N GLU A 781 -7.35 -7.71 -11.53
CA GLU A 781 -7.95 -7.21 -12.75
C GLU A 781 -7.15 -7.60 -14.00
N ILE A 782 -5.85 -7.90 -13.82
CA ILE A 782 -4.90 -8.24 -14.89
C ILE A 782 -4.46 -9.69 -14.72
N ASP A 783 -4.68 -10.52 -15.72
CA ASP A 783 -4.33 -11.95 -15.67
C ASP A 783 -2.81 -12.18 -15.75
N PHE A 784 -2.13 -11.49 -16.68
CA PHE A 784 -0.66 -11.53 -16.83
C PHE A 784 -0.16 -10.31 -17.63
N ILE A 785 1.16 -10.10 -17.58
CA ILE A 785 1.84 -9.04 -18.33
C ILE A 785 2.67 -9.66 -19.43
N VAL A 786 2.45 -9.24 -20.67
CA VAL A 786 3.27 -9.61 -21.82
C VAL A 786 4.47 -8.67 -21.92
N GLU A 787 5.66 -9.23 -22.13
CA GLU A 787 6.92 -8.49 -22.16
C GLU A 787 7.80 -8.98 -23.32
N ASP A 788 8.43 -8.04 -24.04
CA ASP A 788 9.34 -8.36 -25.13
C ASP A 788 10.73 -8.83 -24.63
N ASN A 789 11.12 -8.38 -23.46
CA ASN A 789 12.41 -8.76 -22.85
C ASN A 789 12.34 -10.16 -22.24
N LYS A 790 12.90 -11.15 -22.92
CA LYS A 790 12.94 -12.56 -22.49
C LYS A 790 13.56 -12.76 -21.10
N LEU A 791 14.46 -11.86 -20.64
CA LEU A 791 15.08 -11.94 -19.31
C LEU A 791 14.08 -11.72 -18.14
N LYS A 792 12.89 -11.20 -18.45
CA LYS A 792 11.82 -10.97 -17.48
C LYS A 792 10.77 -12.09 -17.48
N HIS A 793 10.75 -12.96 -18.50
CA HIS A 793 9.77 -14.04 -18.59
C HIS A 793 9.90 -15.02 -17.40
N GLY A 794 8.77 -15.57 -16.95
CA GLY A 794 8.68 -16.49 -15.81
C GLY A 794 8.88 -15.81 -14.46
N LYS A 795 8.98 -14.50 -14.41
CA LYS A 795 9.05 -13.71 -13.18
C LYS A 795 7.71 -13.05 -12.89
N PHE A 796 7.60 -12.45 -11.69
CA PHE A 796 6.40 -11.76 -11.23
C PHE A 796 6.71 -10.30 -10.92
N LEU A 797 5.76 -9.43 -11.23
CA LEU A 797 5.86 -8.02 -10.87
C LEU A 797 5.79 -7.87 -9.34
N PRO A 798 6.75 -7.19 -8.70
CA PRO A 798 6.79 -7.12 -7.24
C PRO A 798 5.59 -6.35 -6.67
N GLY A 799 5.12 -6.80 -5.51
CA GLY A 799 3.97 -6.22 -4.81
C GLY A 799 2.64 -6.77 -5.30
N VAL A 800 2.30 -6.59 -6.55
CA VAL A 800 1.04 -7.07 -7.16
C VAL A 800 1.09 -8.54 -7.60
N ASN A 801 2.28 -9.14 -7.70
CA ASN A 801 2.51 -10.55 -8.03
C ASN A 801 1.88 -11.02 -9.36
N ILE A 802 1.76 -10.13 -10.35
CA ILE A 802 1.25 -10.45 -11.67
C ILE A 802 2.35 -11.16 -12.47
N PRO A 803 2.10 -12.33 -13.10
CA PRO A 803 3.12 -13.05 -13.87
C PRO A 803 3.49 -12.32 -15.16
N ILE A 804 4.77 -12.40 -15.53
CA ILE A 804 5.34 -11.82 -16.76
C ILE A 804 5.65 -12.95 -17.74
N VAL A 805 5.09 -12.87 -18.94
CA VAL A 805 5.14 -13.94 -19.95
C VAL A 805 5.53 -13.42 -21.33
N GLY A 806 5.81 -14.32 -22.26
CA GLY A 806 6.01 -14.00 -23.67
C GLY A 806 4.70 -13.84 -24.45
N LYS A 807 4.79 -13.33 -25.69
CA LYS A 807 3.64 -13.09 -26.59
C LYS A 807 2.87 -14.37 -26.96
N ASP A 808 3.52 -15.52 -26.90
CA ASP A 808 2.94 -16.83 -27.16
C ASP A 808 1.78 -17.20 -26.21
N LYS A 809 1.68 -16.52 -25.06
CA LYS A 809 0.62 -16.74 -24.08
C LYS A 809 -0.66 -15.92 -24.30
N ILE A 810 -0.69 -15.01 -25.27
CA ILE A 810 -1.88 -14.14 -25.52
C ILE A 810 -2.99 -14.88 -26.26
N SER A 811 -2.68 -15.91 -27.04
CA SER A 811 -3.38 -16.37 -28.23
C SER A 811 -4.86 -16.75 -28.13
N GLN A 812 -5.56 -16.67 -26.99
CA GLN A 812 -7.03 -16.92 -26.94
C GLN A 812 -7.72 -16.32 -25.68
N LYS A 813 -7.05 -15.51 -24.86
CA LYS A 813 -7.58 -15.11 -23.55
C LYS A 813 -7.78 -13.61 -23.33
N ALA A 814 -7.41 -12.74 -24.27
CA ALA A 814 -7.46 -11.31 -24.05
C ALA A 814 -8.54 -10.64 -24.90
N ASP A 815 -9.55 -10.07 -24.25
CA ASP A 815 -10.51 -9.18 -24.90
C ASP A 815 -9.93 -7.78 -25.07
N CYS A 816 -8.99 -7.42 -24.18
CA CYS A 816 -8.34 -6.11 -24.14
C CYS A 816 -6.88 -6.20 -23.70
N ILE A 817 -5.99 -5.47 -24.37
CA ILE A 817 -4.60 -5.28 -23.97
C ILE A 817 -4.42 -3.90 -23.36
N LEU A 818 -4.10 -3.85 -22.05
CA LEU A 818 -3.75 -2.64 -21.32
C LEU A 818 -2.25 -2.38 -21.43
N VAL A 819 -1.85 -1.36 -22.19
CA VAL A 819 -0.44 -1.00 -22.39
C VAL A 819 0.05 -0.17 -21.19
N LEU A 820 0.96 -0.77 -20.39
CA LEU A 820 1.56 -0.13 -19.22
C LEU A 820 2.78 0.73 -19.60
N ALA A 821 3.45 0.37 -20.71
CA ALA A 821 4.55 1.15 -21.28
C ALA A 821 4.00 2.31 -22.13
N TRP A 822 3.22 3.19 -21.54
CA TRP A 822 2.40 4.22 -22.19
C TRP A 822 3.17 5.12 -23.17
N ASN A 823 4.45 5.37 -22.94
CA ASN A 823 5.31 6.17 -23.83
C ASN A 823 5.50 5.52 -25.21
N PHE A 824 5.28 4.21 -25.32
CA PHE A 824 5.44 3.42 -26.54
C PHE A 824 4.12 2.88 -27.05
N PHE A 825 3.01 3.47 -26.62
CA PHE A 825 1.67 2.95 -26.89
C PHE A 825 1.42 2.73 -28.39
N GLU A 826 1.70 3.75 -29.22
CA GLU A 826 1.44 3.66 -30.68
C GLU A 826 2.33 2.60 -31.35
N ASP A 827 3.61 2.51 -30.96
CA ASP A 827 4.51 1.50 -31.50
C ASP A 827 4.08 0.08 -31.10
N ILE A 828 3.72 -0.09 -29.81
CA ILE A 828 3.23 -1.38 -29.30
C ILE A 828 1.94 -1.78 -30.01
N LYS A 829 0.97 -0.88 -30.13
CA LYS A 829 -0.29 -1.11 -30.83
C LYS A 829 -0.07 -1.48 -32.30
N LYS A 830 0.79 -0.73 -33.01
CA LYS A 830 1.12 -0.95 -34.42
C LYS A 830 1.74 -2.33 -34.65
N ASN A 831 2.72 -2.70 -33.80
CA ASN A 831 3.49 -3.92 -33.96
C ASN A 831 2.77 -5.19 -33.47
N ASN A 832 1.63 -5.05 -32.79
CA ASN A 832 0.92 -6.18 -32.16
C ASN A 832 -0.57 -6.20 -32.50
N LYS A 833 -1.00 -5.57 -33.58
CA LYS A 833 -2.41 -5.51 -34.05
C LYS A 833 -3.08 -6.88 -34.19
N ASN A 834 -2.31 -7.92 -34.48
CA ASN A 834 -2.76 -9.30 -34.63
C ASN A 834 -3.05 -10.01 -33.30
N LEU A 835 -2.60 -9.46 -32.16
CA LEU A 835 -2.75 -10.12 -30.86
C LEU A 835 -4.10 -9.84 -30.20
N CYS A 836 -4.68 -8.67 -30.43
CA CYS A 836 -5.96 -8.27 -29.87
C CYS A 836 -6.58 -7.12 -30.68
N LYS A 837 -7.92 -7.04 -30.68
CA LYS A 837 -8.64 -5.95 -31.35
C LYS A 837 -8.64 -4.64 -30.55
N LYS A 838 -8.60 -4.73 -29.22
CA LYS A 838 -8.70 -3.58 -28.31
C LYS A 838 -7.40 -3.34 -27.58
N PHE A 839 -6.79 -2.17 -27.80
CA PHE A 839 -5.64 -1.68 -27.06
C PHE A 839 -6.02 -0.45 -26.26
N LEU A 840 -5.71 -0.43 -24.98
CA LEU A 840 -5.92 0.69 -24.07
C LEU A 840 -4.57 1.20 -23.58
N ASN A 841 -4.42 2.51 -23.59
CA ASN A 841 -3.31 3.13 -22.88
C ASN A 841 -3.70 3.30 -21.39
N ILE A 842 -2.83 2.92 -20.46
CA ILE A 842 -3.11 3.12 -19.02
C ILE A 842 -3.44 4.60 -18.72
N LYS A 843 -2.87 5.54 -19.46
CA LYS A 843 -3.16 6.97 -19.35
C LYS A 843 -4.61 7.36 -19.73
N ASP A 844 -5.29 6.53 -20.51
CA ASP A 844 -6.70 6.78 -20.82
C ASP A 844 -7.61 6.43 -19.65
N LEU A 845 -7.20 5.50 -18.77
CA LEU A 845 -7.92 5.16 -17.55
C LEU A 845 -7.91 6.30 -16.51
N GLU A 846 -6.97 7.24 -16.62
CA GLU A 846 -6.84 8.39 -15.73
C GLU A 846 -7.95 9.43 -15.92
N LYS A 847 -8.68 9.38 -17.05
CA LYS A 847 -9.72 10.34 -17.44
C LYS A 847 -11.08 10.01 -16.81
N ASN A 848 -11.89 11.04 -16.53
CA ASN A 848 -13.19 10.88 -15.90
C ASN A 848 -14.26 10.15 -16.76
N GLN A 849 -14.09 10.07 -18.08
CA GLN A 849 -15.08 9.51 -19.02
C GLN A 849 -14.40 8.56 -20.00
N ILE A 850 -14.59 7.26 -19.81
CA ILE A 850 -14.18 6.21 -20.75
C ILE A 850 -15.24 5.94 -21.84
N ASN A 851 -16.48 6.41 -21.67
CA ASN A 851 -17.60 6.07 -22.55
C ASN A 851 -17.37 6.37 -24.06
N LYS A 852 -16.35 7.17 -24.42
CA LYS A 852 -15.96 7.42 -25.82
C LYS A 852 -14.87 6.48 -26.37
N ILE A 853 -14.31 5.62 -25.55
CA ILE A 853 -13.18 4.74 -25.94
C ILE A 853 -13.69 3.29 -26.17
N PHE A 854 -14.87 2.94 -25.64
CA PHE A 854 -15.46 1.61 -25.72
C PHE A 854 -16.59 1.48 -26.74
N ASN A 855 -17.11 2.56 -27.29
CA ASN A 855 -18.02 2.58 -28.46
C ASN A 855 -17.15 2.66 -29.78
#